data_c62577c595b0faef15e31ea8a849e792
#
_entry.id   c62577c595b0faef15e31ea8a849e792
#
_cell.length_a   1.000
_cell.length_b   1.000
_cell.length_c   1.000
_cell.angle_alpha   90.00
_cell.angle_beta   90.00
_cell.angle_gamma   90.00
#
_symmetry.space_group_name_H-M   'P 1'
#
loop_
_entity.id
_entity.type
_entity.pdbx_description
1 polymer ?
#
loop_
_entity_poly.entity_id
_entity_poly.type
_entity_poly.pdbx_seq_one_letter_code
_entity_poly.pdbx_strand_id
1 'polypeptide(L)'
;MCGIIMFHSNMNILTRITFYSNMIFQMLKLTRLGERMVSMSSMLVETVSINYEDFNESFLTCGTCLCVYDGGEHTPKLLPCSHTVCLHCLTRIAASQTRETGAFRCPICRELITIPRGGVPALPPSFLVNQLLDLMSRQRREVIPKCSVHINQELLFCETCDTVFCTVCTGGNHAGTSPGCTEHTIIPFSIAIKRMSEILLYKANECISKLTQAQDSVSTELQRLEASIERCLSAVDTEFAEIISKIERRRTELQAAVTAAARDKKHVLEEQHALIEAEKNKVQQECEGLQYQVEVRNITQRIGSLSDQLDAATALSEPKENAFITFEFNHNNALSQLEEALNNLGRVRSSTTLPGLCRARLKDPAIVKLQAAVIVETVDYHGHPRNVGGDLITAELTLADSIHSENQSSSIDTEIVDLENGTYEVLFRPPSASRYILKLSVFERPIKDYPLFFDATEHNEPIKIYGRRGTGKDEFHQPVAVAVNDDGMIYILDTGNSRIKVLNCDLEFQRHITNEGLEGRSCTGIGISQQGIVVVNWRTRKVTEMSSLGDTIKSFSHNAFQEPIDIAVDRSYGHILVADNGQSCVFVFDSDGKILFQVGKRSTFKLITSVTVGPNGEIVVADSRIQVFSAKGDFSEEIYSEGKGKGTYGGLAVDSEGRILGTRTDKGRSIIQVLKLGGGNILTEIDSHSSKLRRPSGIAVLPDNHLVVVDLGNDCIKKYRYW
;
A
#
# COMPACT_ATOMS: atom_id res chain seq x y z
N MET A 1 -28.27 20.04 -3.65
CA MET A 1 -27.69 19.70 -4.98
C MET A 1 -28.12 18.31 -5.53
N CYS A 2 -29.06 17.64 -4.93
CA CYS A 2 -29.62 16.38 -5.47
C CYS A 2 -30.78 16.56 -6.49
N GLY A 3 -31.11 17.77 -6.91
CA GLY A 3 -32.23 18.05 -7.84
C GLY A 3 -31.84 18.20 -9.31
N ILE A 4 -30.55 18.21 -9.66
CA ILE A 4 -30.09 18.54 -11.02
C ILE A 4 -29.82 17.26 -11.87
N ILE A 5 -29.70 16.11 -11.29
CA ILE A 5 -29.33 14.86 -12.02
C ILE A 5 -30.56 14.16 -12.64
N MET A 6 -31.77 14.43 -12.19
CA MET A 6 -33.00 13.79 -12.73
C MET A 6 -33.62 14.49 -13.95
N PHE A 7 -33.10 15.63 -14.40
CA PHE A 7 -33.67 16.38 -15.54
C PHE A 7 -32.98 16.13 -16.89
N HIS A 8 -31.94 15.28 -16.93
CA HIS A 8 -31.10 15.14 -18.14
C HIS A 8 -31.50 14.05 -19.16
N SER A 9 -32.49 13.23 -18.89
CA SER A 9 -32.85 12.14 -19.80
C SER A 9 -33.78 12.50 -20.94
N ASN A 10 -34.41 13.68 -20.90
CA ASN A 10 -35.42 14.08 -21.93
C ASN A 10 -35.14 15.39 -22.66
N MET A 11 -33.95 15.93 -22.62
CA MET A 11 -33.60 17.12 -23.38
C MET A 11 -33.03 16.79 -24.75
N ASN A 12 -33.62 17.40 -25.78
CA ASN A 12 -33.21 17.28 -27.18
C ASN A 12 -31.75 17.76 -27.37
N ILE A 13 -30.99 17.13 -28.26
CA ILE A 13 -29.54 17.38 -28.49
C ILE A 13 -29.24 18.88 -28.73
N LEU A 14 -30.17 19.62 -29.33
CA LEU A 14 -30.07 21.10 -29.55
C LEU A 14 -30.05 21.93 -28.28
N THR A 15 -30.78 21.53 -27.24
CA THR A 15 -30.80 22.22 -25.94
C THR A 15 -29.55 21.90 -25.10
N ARG A 16 -28.95 20.73 -25.29
CA ARG A 16 -27.64 20.41 -24.69
C ARG A 16 -26.52 21.25 -25.28
N ILE A 17 -26.50 21.43 -26.57
CA ILE A 17 -25.48 22.22 -27.27
C ILE A 17 -25.56 23.70 -26.88
N THR A 18 -26.76 24.27 -26.76
CA THR A 18 -26.95 25.67 -26.29
C THR A 18 -26.53 25.84 -24.81
N PHE A 19 -26.77 24.85 -23.97
CA PHE A 19 -26.34 24.89 -22.55
C PHE A 19 -24.81 24.83 -22.42
N TYR A 20 -24.14 23.93 -23.15
CA TYR A 20 -22.68 23.84 -23.18
C TYR A 20 -22.04 25.06 -23.88
N SER A 21 -22.64 25.58 -24.94
CA SER A 21 -22.16 26.79 -25.59
C SER A 21 -22.25 28.02 -24.68
N ASN A 22 -23.31 28.14 -23.88
CA ASN A 22 -23.45 29.21 -22.88
C ASN A 22 -22.51 29.02 -21.68
N MET A 23 -22.22 27.78 -21.27
CA MET A 23 -21.26 27.48 -20.21
C MET A 23 -19.82 27.75 -20.66
N ILE A 24 -19.48 27.44 -21.89
CA ILE A 24 -18.17 27.78 -22.51
C ILE A 24 -18.03 29.29 -22.67
N PHE A 25 -19.10 30.00 -23.04
CA PHE A 25 -19.12 31.45 -23.13
C PHE A 25 -19.00 32.14 -21.77
N GLN A 26 -19.54 31.52 -20.72
CA GLN A 26 -19.37 31.98 -19.32
C GLN A 26 -17.95 31.70 -18.80
N MET A 27 -17.35 30.54 -19.14
CA MET A 27 -15.97 30.24 -18.78
C MET A 27 -14.94 31.11 -19.52
N LEU A 28 -15.20 31.48 -20.77
CA LEU A 28 -14.36 32.41 -21.52
C LEU A 28 -14.46 33.87 -20.99
N LYS A 29 -15.54 34.22 -20.28
CA LYS A 29 -15.64 35.48 -19.54
C LYS A 29 -14.78 35.58 -18.28
N LEU A 30 -14.30 34.44 -17.76
CA LEU A 30 -13.50 34.37 -16.50
C LEU A 30 -12.00 34.42 -16.72
N THR A 31 -11.51 34.43 -17.94
CA THR A 31 -10.08 34.64 -18.23
C THR A 31 -9.80 36.12 -18.50
N ARG A 32 -8.88 36.71 -17.76
CA ARG A 32 -8.42 38.11 -17.88
C ARG A 32 -8.08 38.58 -19.30
N LEU A 33 -7.94 37.69 -20.26
CA LEU A 33 -7.77 37.96 -21.68
C LEU A 33 -9.11 38.29 -22.38
N GLY A 34 -10.23 37.65 -21.94
CA GLY A 34 -11.57 37.96 -22.51
C GLY A 34 -12.05 39.39 -22.17
N GLU A 35 -11.78 39.83 -20.94
CA GLU A 35 -12.24 41.18 -20.52
C GLU A 35 -11.49 42.33 -21.19
N ARG A 36 -10.18 42.16 -21.50
CA ARG A 36 -9.42 43.18 -22.23
C ARG A 36 -9.78 43.24 -23.71
N MET A 37 -10.09 42.14 -24.36
CA MET A 37 -10.48 42.13 -25.78
C MET A 37 -11.90 42.71 -26.01
N VAL A 38 -12.81 42.46 -25.09
CA VAL A 38 -14.21 42.99 -25.20
C VAL A 38 -14.27 44.49 -24.95
N SER A 39 -13.42 45.05 -24.08
CA SER A 39 -13.41 46.49 -23.75
C SER A 39 -12.75 47.34 -24.82
N MET A 40 -11.80 46.83 -25.60
CA MET A 40 -11.14 47.60 -26.66
C MET A 40 -11.78 47.43 -28.06
N SER A 41 -12.56 46.34 -28.26
CA SER A 41 -13.21 46.05 -29.54
C SER A 41 -14.43 46.94 -29.82
N SER A 42 -15.03 47.55 -28.79
CA SER A 42 -16.29 48.34 -28.96
C SER A 42 -16.09 49.74 -29.51
N MET A 43 -14.87 50.24 -29.66
CA MET A 43 -14.64 51.63 -30.10
C MET A 43 -14.12 51.81 -31.54
N LEU A 44 -13.67 50.73 -32.22
CA LEU A 44 -12.93 50.93 -33.50
C LEU A 44 -13.34 50.03 -34.67
N VAL A 45 -14.24 49.04 -34.50
CA VAL A 45 -14.60 48.13 -35.60
C VAL A 45 -16.10 47.88 -35.66
N GLU A 46 -16.82 48.56 -36.52
CA GLU A 46 -18.25 48.26 -36.75
C GLU A 46 -18.48 47.02 -37.63
N THR A 47 -17.53 46.61 -38.45
CA THR A 47 -17.67 45.40 -39.32
C THR A 47 -16.33 44.88 -39.81
N VAL A 48 -16.13 43.58 -39.74
CA VAL A 48 -14.99 42.86 -40.34
C VAL A 48 -15.51 42.21 -41.63
N SER A 49 -15.01 42.58 -42.80
CA SER A 49 -15.19 41.81 -44.02
C SER A 49 -13.97 40.94 -44.28
N ILE A 50 -14.21 39.68 -44.42
CA ILE A 50 -13.21 38.67 -44.83
C ILE A 50 -13.26 38.60 -46.35
N ASN A 51 -12.12 38.59 -47.04
CA ASN A 51 -12.11 38.35 -48.50
C ASN A 51 -12.78 36.99 -48.76
N TYR A 52 -13.89 37.04 -49.49
CA TYR A 52 -14.75 35.89 -49.75
C TYR A 52 -14.02 34.78 -50.52
N GLU A 53 -13.09 35.09 -51.40
CA GLU A 53 -12.34 34.11 -52.17
C GLU A 53 -11.32 33.39 -51.29
N ASP A 54 -10.53 34.08 -50.50
CA ASP A 54 -9.54 33.49 -49.59
C ASP A 54 -10.20 32.64 -48.49
N PHE A 55 -11.37 33.05 -47.99
CA PHE A 55 -12.12 32.30 -46.98
C PHE A 55 -12.78 31.07 -47.56
N ASN A 56 -13.36 31.15 -48.77
CA ASN A 56 -13.91 30.01 -49.49
C ASN A 56 -12.85 28.97 -49.82
N GLU A 57 -11.68 29.37 -50.33
CA GLU A 57 -10.60 28.44 -50.64
C GLU A 57 -10.04 27.74 -49.38
N SER A 58 -9.97 28.46 -48.26
CA SER A 58 -9.33 27.96 -47.06
C SER A 58 -10.27 27.10 -46.17
N PHE A 59 -11.56 27.43 -46.07
CA PHE A 59 -12.45 26.83 -45.08
C PHE A 59 -13.73 26.17 -45.68
N LEU A 60 -14.14 26.56 -46.84
CA LEU A 60 -15.38 26.10 -47.44
C LEU A 60 -15.15 25.19 -48.67
N THR A 61 -13.92 24.78 -48.92
CA THR A 61 -13.57 23.85 -50.02
C THR A 61 -13.06 22.50 -49.46
N CYS A 62 -13.40 21.46 -50.14
CA CYS A 62 -12.87 20.12 -49.84
C CYS A 62 -11.41 20.01 -50.27
N GLY A 63 -10.50 19.78 -49.32
CA GLY A 63 -9.06 19.62 -49.57
C GLY A 63 -8.67 18.45 -50.52
N THR A 64 -9.64 17.63 -50.91
CA THR A 64 -9.40 16.48 -51.85
C THR A 64 -9.81 16.78 -53.28
N CYS A 65 -10.95 17.48 -53.51
CA CYS A 65 -11.45 17.80 -54.86
C CYS A 65 -11.45 19.28 -55.18
N LEU A 66 -11.09 20.12 -54.19
CA LEU A 66 -11.08 21.59 -54.32
C LEU A 66 -12.45 22.22 -54.66
N CYS A 67 -13.52 21.45 -54.54
CA CYS A 67 -14.89 21.96 -54.73
C CYS A 67 -15.41 22.57 -53.44
N VAL A 68 -16.18 23.67 -53.52
CA VAL A 68 -16.85 24.28 -52.38
C VAL A 68 -17.86 23.30 -51.79
N TYR A 69 -17.93 23.24 -50.46
CA TYR A 69 -18.95 22.43 -49.78
C TYR A 69 -20.37 22.97 -50.09
N ASP A 70 -21.31 22.07 -50.26
CA ASP A 70 -22.73 22.37 -50.53
C ASP A 70 -23.65 21.47 -49.67
N GLY A 71 -24.97 21.66 -49.83
CA GLY A 71 -25.98 20.78 -49.22
C GLY A 71 -26.30 19.50 -49.99
N GLY A 72 -25.59 19.21 -51.11
CA GLY A 72 -25.82 18.07 -52.00
C GLY A 72 -24.65 17.07 -52.02
N GLU A 73 -24.04 16.90 -53.18
CA GLU A 73 -22.96 15.92 -53.41
C GLU A 73 -21.68 16.25 -52.63
N HIS A 74 -21.40 17.54 -52.40
CA HIS A 74 -20.24 17.99 -51.68
C HIS A 74 -20.54 18.28 -50.20
N THR A 75 -21.54 17.62 -49.62
CA THR A 75 -21.83 17.78 -48.16
C THR A 75 -20.60 17.49 -47.31
N PRO A 76 -20.19 18.41 -46.41
CA PRO A 76 -19.02 18.24 -45.55
C PRO A 76 -19.27 17.18 -44.49
N LYS A 77 -18.45 16.14 -44.44
CA LYS A 77 -18.47 15.03 -43.46
C LYS A 77 -17.24 15.14 -42.55
N LEU A 78 -17.48 15.06 -41.24
CA LEU A 78 -16.43 15.05 -40.23
C LEU A 78 -15.95 13.60 -40.02
N LEU A 79 -14.65 13.39 -40.13
CA LEU A 79 -14.01 12.11 -39.84
C LEU A 79 -13.60 12.02 -38.37
N PRO A 80 -13.46 10.79 -37.79
CA PRO A 80 -12.94 10.60 -36.43
C PRO A 80 -11.57 11.24 -36.21
N CYS A 81 -10.74 11.37 -37.24
CA CYS A 81 -9.46 12.10 -37.22
C CYS A 81 -9.62 13.63 -37.31
N SER A 82 -10.82 14.19 -37.07
CA SER A 82 -11.15 15.62 -37.10
C SER A 82 -11.01 16.31 -38.45
N HIS A 83 -10.69 15.61 -39.54
CA HIS A 83 -10.66 16.17 -40.89
C HIS A 83 -12.03 16.19 -41.50
N THR A 84 -12.34 17.27 -42.23
CA THR A 84 -13.58 17.41 -43.01
C THR A 84 -13.30 17.15 -44.49
N VAL A 85 -14.07 16.24 -45.10
CA VAL A 85 -13.99 15.88 -46.51
C VAL A 85 -15.40 15.74 -47.04
N CYS A 86 -15.65 16.11 -48.32
CA CYS A 86 -16.97 16.01 -48.89
C CYS A 86 -17.44 14.56 -49.09
N LEU A 87 -18.76 14.37 -49.00
CA LEU A 87 -19.41 13.06 -49.17
C LEU A 87 -19.02 12.37 -50.48
N HIS A 88 -18.96 13.12 -51.59
CA HIS A 88 -18.57 12.62 -52.89
C HIS A 88 -17.18 12.01 -52.87
N CYS A 89 -16.16 12.69 -52.34
CA CYS A 89 -14.80 12.16 -52.25
C CYS A 89 -14.72 10.93 -51.35
N LEU A 90 -15.38 10.98 -50.18
CA LEU A 90 -15.38 9.87 -49.24
C LEU A 90 -16.02 8.61 -49.82
N THR A 91 -17.11 8.76 -50.57
CA THR A 91 -17.80 7.67 -51.24
C THR A 91 -16.90 7.01 -52.32
N ARG A 92 -16.16 7.82 -53.09
CA ARG A 92 -15.18 7.30 -54.08
C ARG A 92 -13.99 6.63 -53.45
N ILE A 93 -13.44 7.21 -52.37
CA ILE A 93 -12.31 6.63 -51.63
C ILE A 93 -12.73 5.33 -50.97
N ALA A 94 -13.89 5.29 -50.33
CA ALA A 94 -14.43 4.07 -49.74
C ALA A 94 -14.64 2.97 -50.82
N ALA A 95 -15.24 3.29 -51.94
CA ALA A 95 -15.44 2.34 -53.03
C ALA A 95 -14.15 1.75 -53.62
N SER A 96 -13.05 2.53 -53.56
CA SER A 96 -11.74 2.08 -54.05
C SER A 96 -10.92 1.26 -53.03
N GLN A 97 -11.14 1.46 -51.74
CA GLN A 97 -10.29 0.89 -50.66
C GLN A 97 -10.97 -0.23 -49.86
N THR A 98 -12.29 -0.36 -49.86
CA THR A 98 -13.04 -1.26 -48.95
C THR A 98 -13.21 -2.69 -49.43
N ARG A 99 -12.43 -3.20 -50.36
CA ARG A 99 -12.63 -4.57 -50.92
C ARG A 99 -12.57 -5.69 -49.86
N GLU A 100 -11.98 -5.50 -48.71
CA GLU A 100 -11.88 -6.57 -47.66
C GLU A 100 -12.00 -6.10 -46.19
N THR A 101 -11.92 -4.82 -45.83
CA THR A 101 -11.72 -4.41 -44.42
C THR A 101 -12.84 -3.56 -43.83
N GLY A 102 -13.82 -3.08 -44.57
CA GLY A 102 -14.85 -2.17 -44.07
C GLY A 102 -14.31 -0.82 -43.55
N ALA A 103 -13.09 -0.46 -43.92
CA ALA A 103 -12.40 0.77 -43.48
C ALA A 103 -11.67 1.42 -44.67
N PHE A 104 -11.46 2.74 -44.60
CA PHE A 104 -10.67 3.51 -45.58
C PHE A 104 -9.68 4.44 -44.87
N ARG A 105 -8.67 4.93 -45.57
CA ARG A 105 -7.71 5.90 -45.02
C ARG A 105 -8.13 7.33 -45.34
N CYS A 106 -8.05 8.18 -44.32
CA CYS A 106 -8.27 9.63 -44.48
C CYS A 106 -7.34 10.20 -45.55
N PRO A 107 -7.84 10.95 -46.54
CA PRO A 107 -6.98 11.49 -47.61
C PRO A 107 -6.02 12.57 -47.16
N ILE A 108 -6.22 13.13 -45.96
CA ILE A 108 -5.42 14.23 -45.41
C ILE A 108 -4.32 13.68 -44.46
N CYS A 109 -4.67 12.91 -43.42
CA CYS A 109 -3.71 12.39 -42.42
C CYS A 109 -3.40 10.90 -42.57
N ARG A 110 -4.05 10.18 -43.47
CA ARG A 110 -3.89 8.72 -43.74
C ARG A 110 -4.30 7.81 -42.59
N GLU A 111 -4.93 8.31 -41.54
CA GLU A 111 -5.48 7.53 -40.44
C GLU A 111 -6.55 6.57 -40.95
N LEU A 112 -6.63 5.37 -40.38
CA LEU A 112 -7.59 4.34 -40.74
C LEU A 112 -8.96 4.65 -40.12
N ILE A 113 -9.99 4.82 -40.98
CA ILE A 113 -11.33 5.20 -40.58
C ILE A 113 -12.26 4.00 -40.82
N THR A 114 -12.93 3.50 -39.80
CA THR A 114 -13.94 2.48 -39.88
C THR A 114 -15.25 3.05 -40.41
N ILE A 115 -15.85 2.40 -41.39
CA ILE A 115 -17.13 2.87 -41.94
C ILE A 115 -18.27 2.47 -40.98
N PRO A 116 -19.09 3.42 -40.52
CA PRO A 116 -20.20 3.13 -39.63
C PRO A 116 -21.28 2.29 -40.27
N ARG A 117 -22.10 1.61 -39.46
CA ARG A 117 -23.29 0.89 -39.93
C ARG A 117 -24.23 1.87 -40.62
N GLY A 118 -24.43 1.73 -41.92
CA GLY A 118 -25.16 2.67 -42.76
C GLY A 118 -24.29 3.34 -43.84
N GLY A 119 -23.00 2.98 -43.91
CA GLY A 119 -22.07 3.43 -44.96
C GLY A 119 -21.51 4.82 -44.73
N VAL A 120 -20.79 5.36 -45.71
CA VAL A 120 -20.18 6.71 -45.69
C VAL A 120 -21.21 7.82 -45.44
N PRO A 121 -22.45 7.77 -45.95
CA PRO A 121 -23.45 8.77 -45.64
C PRO A 121 -23.80 8.91 -44.13
N ALA A 122 -23.60 7.83 -43.34
CA ALA A 122 -23.84 7.81 -41.90
C ALA A 122 -22.76 8.55 -41.09
N LEU A 123 -21.63 8.94 -41.68
CA LEU A 123 -20.66 9.81 -41.03
C LEU A 123 -21.29 11.14 -40.65
N PRO A 124 -20.95 11.70 -39.46
CA PRO A 124 -21.54 12.95 -39.00
C PRO A 124 -21.22 14.10 -39.95
N PRO A 125 -22.17 15.01 -40.18
CA PRO A 125 -21.92 16.23 -40.94
C PRO A 125 -20.95 17.11 -40.15
N SER A 126 -20.08 17.85 -40.85
CA SER A 126 -19.23 18.87 -40.22
C SER A 126 -20.12 20.06 -39.84
N PHE A 127 -20.52 20.10 -38.56
CA PHE A 127 -21.41 21.12 -38.03
C PHE A 127 -20.85 22.54 -38.22
N LEU A 128 -19.54 22.71 -37.97
CA LEU A 128 -18.86 23.99 -38.11
C LEU A 128 -18.90 24.50 -39.55
N VAL A 129 -18.59 23.65 -40.53
CA VAL A 129 -18.60 24.03 -41.95
C VAL A 129 -20.03 24.32 -42.39
N ASN A 130 -21.02 23.55 -41.94
CA ASN A 130 -22.43 23.81 -42.26
C ASN A 130 -22.93 25.13 -41.66
N GLN A 131 -22.53 25.46 -40.41
CA GLN A 131 -22.87 26.78 -39.83
C GLN A 131 -22.19 27.92 -40.58
N LEU A 132 -20.96 27.77 -41.02
CA LEU A 132 -20.27 28.78 -41.81
C LEU A 132 -20.92 28.93 -43.17
N LEU A 133 -21.35 27.87 -43.85
CA LEU A 133 -22.14 27.92 -45.07
C LEU A 133 -23.47 28.64 -44.87
N ASP A 134 -24.18 28.39 -43.75
CA ASP A 134 -25.43 29.07 -43.40
C ASP A 134 -25.20 30.54 -43.12
N LEU A 135 -24.17 30.91 -42.41
CA LEU A 135 -23.82 32.31 -42.15
C LEU A 135 -23.46 33.06 -43.43
N MET A 136 -22.67 32.40 -44.33
CA MET A 136 -22.30 33.00 -45.62
C MET A 136 -23.47 33.11 -46.59
N SER A 137 -24.42 32.17 -46.55
CA SER A 137 -25.65 32.27 -47.36
C SER A 137 -26.56 33.43 -46.95
N ARG A 138 -26.50 33.83 -45.67
CA ARG A 138 -27.27 34.98 -45.11
C ARG A 138 -26.58 36.32 -45.31
N GLN A 139 -25.24 36.36 -45.50
CA GLN A 139 -24.45 37.58 -45.64
C GLN A 139 -23.84 37.71 -47.04
N ARG A 140 -24.64 37.90 -48.07
CA ARG A 140 -24.17 38.34 -49.38
C ARG A 140 -23.95 39.87 -49.40
N ARG A 141 -22.98 40.36 -48.63
CA ARG A 141 -22.37 41.69 -48.88
C ARG A 141 -20.98 41.69 -48.27
N GLU A 142 -19.97 41.83 -49.12
CA GLU A 142 -18.58 42.05 -48.74
C GLU A 142 -18.46 43.34 -47.93
N VAL A 143 -17.92 43.24 -46.70
CA VAL A 143 -17.49 44.42 -45.95
C VAL A 143 -16.04 44.20 -45.55
N ILE A 144 -15.09 44.76 -46.30
CA ILE A 144 -13.69 44.88 -45.90
C ILE A 144 -13.64 45.81 -44.67
N PRO A 145 -13.01 45.43 -43.57
CA PRO A 145 -12.91 46.33 -42.41
C PRO A 145 -12.11 47.57 -42.82
N LYS A 146 -12.79 48.70 -42.81
CA LYS A 146 -12.19 50.00 -43.10
C LYS A 146 -12.10 50.80 -41.80
N CYS A 147 -11.11 51.66 -41.73
CA CYS A 147 -10.99 52.57 -40.61
C CYS A 147 -12.26 53.45 -40.49
N SER A 148 -12.83 53.46 -39.27
CA SER A 148 -14.06 54.29 -38.98
C SER A 148 -13.83 55.78 -39.11
N VAL A 149 -12.55 56.23 -39.04
CA VAL A 149 -12.19 57.68 -39.11
C VAL A 149 -11.66 58.06 -40.48
N HIS A 150 -11.02 57.17 -41.22
CA HIS A 150 -10.37 57.43 -42.50
C HIS A 150 -10.96 56.57 -43.61
N ILE A 151 -11.77 57.16 -44.45
CA ILE A 151 -12.48 56.48 -45.53
C ILE A 151 -11.52 55.86 -46.52
N ASN A 152 -11.73 54.57 -46.84
CA ASN A 152 -10.96 53.77 -47.80
C ASN A 152 -9.51 53.41 -47.41
N GLN A 153 -9.11 53.47 -46.15
CA GLN A 153 -7.82 52.99 -45.68
C GLN A 153 -7.88 51.56 -45.16
N GLU A 154 -6.92 50.73 -45.57
CA GLU A 154 -6.75 49.37 -45.07
C GLU A 154 -6.33 49.38 -43.60
N LEU A 155 -6.83 48.40 -42.86
CA LEU A 155 -6.46 48.21 -41.47
C LEU A 155 -5.16 47.37 -41.34
N LEU A 156 -4.31 47.83 -40.44
CA LEU A 156 -3.09 47.17 -40.01
C LEU A 156 -3.26 46.71 -38.57
N PHE A 157 -2.51 45.66 -38.20
CA PHE A 157 -2.46 45.13 -36.86
C PHE A 157 -1.01 45.13 -36.34
N CYS A 158 -0.80 45.64 -35.16
CA CYS A 158 0.46 45.57 -34.50
C CYS A 158 0.49 44.37 -33.54
N GLU A 159 1.26 43.33 -33.84
CA GLU A 159 1.41 42.12 -32.98
C GLU A 159 2.04 42.47 -31.63
N THR A 160 2.90 43.48 -31.54
CA THR A 160 3.58 43.89 -30.31
C THR A 160 2.67 44.62 -29.33
N CYS A 161 1.77 45.47 -29.83
CA CYS A 161 0.85 46.31 -29.03
C CYS A 161 -0.57 45.76 -28.95
N ASP A 162 -0.89 44.72 -29.72
CA ASP A 162 -2.23 44.12 -29.84
C ASP A 162 -3.31 45.19 -30.25
N THR A 163 -2.98 46.06 -31.22
CA THR A 163 -3.81 47.18 -31.62
C THR A 163 -4.03 47.20 -33.12
N VAL A 164 -5.28 47.59 -33.50
CA VAL A 164 -5.69 47.74 -34.89
C VAL A 164 -5.70 49.24 -35.24
N PHE A 165 -5.10 49.62 -36.37
CA PHE A 165 -5.02 51.00 -36.86
C PHE A 165 -4.94 51.04 -38.38
N CYS A 166 -5.15 52.19 -39.02
CA CYS A 166 -4.86 52.37 -40.45
C CYS A 166 -3.62 53.22 -40.65
N THR A 167 -3.09 53.25 -41.88
CA THR A 167 -1.89 54.02 -42.23
C THR A 167 -1.96 55.51 -41.91
N VAL A 168 -3.18 56.08 -41.83
CA VAL A 168 -3.43 57.50 -41.51
C VAL A 168 -3.67 57.75 -40.03
N CYS A 169 -4.06 56.72 -39.27
CA CYS A 169 -4.22 56.78 -37.80
C CYS A 169 -2.87 56.78 -37.04
N THR A 170 -1.74 56.74 -37.74
CA THR A 170 -0.40 56.61 -37.16
C THR A 170 0.19 57.90 -36.54
N GLY A 171 -0.66 58.83 -36.08
CA GLY A 171 -0.23 60.03 -35.31
C GLY A 171 0.23 59.73 -33.87
N GLY A 172 0.71 58.56 -33.57
CA GLY A 172 1.15 58.11 -32.24
C GLY A 172 2.38 57.23 -32.29
N ASN A 173 2.55 56.39 -31.32
CA ASN A 173 3.73 55.52 -31.07
C ASN A 173 4.16 54.58 -32.23
N HIS A 174 3.46 54.58 -33.36
CA HIS A 174 3.76 53.74 -34.54
C HIS A 174 4.35 54.54 -35.71
N ALA A 175 4.48 55.84 -35.57
CA ALA A 175 5.19 56.70 -36.55
C ALA A 175 6.71 56.70 -36.20
N GLY A 176 7.51 56.04 -36.97
CA GLY A 176 8.94 55.71 -36.84
C GLY A 176 9.94 56.78 -36.42
N THR A 177 9.65 57.62 -35.41
CA THR A 177 10.50 58.69 -34.95
C THR A 177 10.65 58.83 -33.43
N SER A 178 10.27 57.82 -32.63
CA SER A 178 10.60 57.84 -31.20
C SER A 178 11.81 56.95 -30.89
N PRO A 179 12.92 57.51 -30.32
CA PRO A 179 14.06 56.71 -29.92
C PRO A 179 13.68 55.87 -28.67
N GLY A 180 13.35 54.61 -28.86
CA GLY A 180 13.05 53.69 -27.78
C GLY A 180 12.10 52.51 -28.09
N CYS A 181 11.39 52.54 -29.21
CA CYS A 181 10.49 51.44 -29.66
C CYS A 181 10.96 50.93 -31.02
N THR A 182 12.00 50.10 -31.03
CA THR A 182 12.71 49.76 -32.26
C THR A 182 12.20 48.51 -33.00
N GLU A 183 11.15 47.79 -32.53
CA GLU A 183 10.66 46.63 -33.29
C GLU A 183 9.16 46.33 -33.02
N HIS A 184 8.27 47.17 -33.57
CA HIS A 184 6.87 46.78 -33.69
C HIS A 184 6.68 45.95 -34.96
N THR A 185 6.16 44.75 -34.82
CA THR A 185 5.77 43.90 -35.95
C THR A 185 4.35 44.32 -36.40
N ILE A 186 4.30 44.97 -37.57
CA ILE A 186 3.02 45.42 -38.16
C ILE A 186 2.69 44.54 -39.36
N ILE A 187 1.51 43.96 -39.36
CA ILE A 187 1.01 43.13 -40.46
C ILE A 187 -0.37 43.60 -40.94
N PRO A 188 -0.74 43.29 -42.19
CA PRO A 188 -2.12 43.53 -42.66
C PRO A 188 -3.13 42.85 -41.74
N PHE A 189 -4.22 43.54 -41.42
CA PHE A 189 -5.25 43.01 -40.49
C PHE A 189 -5.91 41.73 -40.99
N SER A 190 -6.03 41.52 -42.30
CA SER A 190 -6.47 40.27 -42.92
C SER A 190 -5.58 39.09 -42.56
N ILE A 191 -4.24 39.30 -42.52
CA ILE A 191 -3.29 38.28 -42.13
C ILE A 191 -3.37 38.00 -40.62
N ALA A 192 -3.54 39.07 -39.82
CA ALA A 192 -3.73 38.93 -38.37
C ALA A 192 -4.96 38.08 -38.01
N ILE A 193 -6.10 38.36 -38.65
CA ILE A 193 -7.34 37.57 -38.47
C ILE A 193 -7.09 36.09 -38.84
N LYS A 194 -6.43 35.83 -39.96
CA LYS A 194 -6.15 34.47 -40.40
C LYS A 194 -5.30 33.71 -39.36
N ARG A 195 -4.20 34.30 -38.89
CA ARG A 195 -3.35 33.71 -37.86
C ARG A 195 -4.10 33.49 -36.53
N MET A 196 -4.87 34.50 -36.09
CA MET A 196 -5.65 34.36 -34.87
C MET A 196 -6.72 33.27 -34.97
N SER A 197 -7.38 33.14 -36.11
CA SER A 197 -8.35 32.06 -36.33
C SER A 197 -7.72 30.69 -36.36
N GLU A 198 -6.53 30.55 -36.96
CA GLU A 198 -5.76 29.29 -36.94
C GLU A 198 -5.35 28.87 -35.50
N ILE A 199 -4.85 29.84 -34.69
CA ILE A 199 -4.51 29.61 -33.27
C ILE A 199 -5.77 29.23 -32.46
N LEU A 200 -6.88 29.89 -32.71
CA LEU A 200 -8.14 29.59 -32.00
C LEU A 200 -8.66 28.19 -32.35
N LEU A 201 -8.61 27.82 -33.65
CA LEU A 201 -8.98 26.48 -34.10
C LEU A 201 -8.07 25.42 -33.54
N TYR A 202 -6.74 25.69 -33.49
CA TYR A 202 -5.79 24.76 -32.88
C TYR A 202 -6.12 24.54 -31.39
N LYS A 203 -6.33 25.62 -30.62
CA LYS A 203 -6.68 25.52 -29.19
C LYS A 203 -8.04 24.86 -28.99
N ALA A 204 -9.02 25.15 -29.87
CA ALA A 204 -10.32 24.48 -29.80
C ALA A 204 -10.20 22.96 -30.04
N ASN A 205 -9.43 22.58 -31.05
CA ASN A 205 -9.19 21.17 -31.34
C ASN A 205 -8.42 20.45 -30.20
N GLU A 206 -7.44 21.10 -29.60
CA GLU A 206 -6.74 20.60 -28.41
C GLU A 206 -7.72 20.42 -27.23
N CYS A 207 -8.60 21.39 -27.02
CA CYS A 207 -9.63 21.28 -25.98
C CYS A 207 -10.61 20.13 -26.25
N ILE A 208 -11.08 19.99 -27.49
CA ILE A 208 -11.96 18.88 -27.90
C ILE A 208 -11.28 17.53 -27.72
N SER A 209 -10.02 17.43 -28.13
CA SER A 209 -9.22 16.21 -27.93
C SER A 209 -9.12 15.82 -26.45
N LYS A 210 -8.82 16.77 -25.57
CA LYS A 210 -8.77 16.56 -24.12
C LYS A 210 -10.12 16.15 -23.53
N LEU A 211 -11.21 16.78 -24.01
CA LEU A 211 -12.57 16.42 -23.58
C LEU A 211 -12.97 15.03 -24.04
N THR A 212 -12.61 14.64 -25.27
CA THR A 212 -12.85 13.28 -25.79
C THR A 212 -12.08 12.25 -24.95
N GLN A 213 -10.80 12.51 -24.67
CA GLN A 213 -10.00 11.63 -23.82
C GLN A 213 -10.58 11.51 -22.40
N ALA A 214 -11.10 12.62 -21.85
CA ALA A 214 -11.78 12.59 -20.55
C ALA A 214 -13.08 11.77 -20.61
N GLN A 215 -13.85 11.89 -21.67
CA GLN A 215 -15.07 11.11 -21.90
C GLN A 215 -14.77 9.61 -21.99
N ASP A 216 -13.74 9.22 -22.74
CA ASP A 216 -13.32 7.84 -22.87
C ASP A 216 -12.86 7.26 -21.53
N SER A 217 -12.12 8.06 -20.74
CA SER A 217 -11.70 7.68 -19.39
C SER A 217 -12.89 7.44 -18.45
N VAL A 218 -13.90 8.31 -18.48
CA VAL A 218 -15.13 8.15 -17.69
C VAL A 218 -15.93 6.94 -18.15
N SER A 219 -16.01 6.70 -19.45
CA SER A 219 -16.71 5.54 -20.03
C SER A 219 -16.04 4.22 -19.59
N THR A 220 -14.71 4.19 -19.59
CA THR A 220 -13.95 3.03 -19.12
C THR A 220 -14.20 2.76 -17.63
N GLU A 221 -14.27 3.81 -16.83
CA GLU A 221 -14.52 3.66 -15.40
C GLU A 221 -15.96 3.19 -15.10
N LEU A 222 -16.94 3.62 -15.90
CA LEU A 222 -18.32 3.09 -15.82
C LEU A 222 -18.37 1.59 -16.13
N GLN A 223 -17.67 1.14 -17.17
CA GLN A 223 -17.59 -0.29 -17.48
C GLN A 223 -16.91 -1.10 -16.36
N ARG A 224 -15.86 -0.56 -15.73
CA ARG A 224 -15.21 -1.18 -14.57
C ARG A 224 -16.15 -1.28 -13.38
N LEU A 225 -16.95 -0.23 -13.14
CA LEU A 225 -17.95 -0.23 -12.08
C LEU A 225 -19.02 -1.30 -12.31
N GLU A 226 -19.55 -1.41 -13.53
CA GLU A 226 -20.53 -2.44 -13.90
C GLU A 226 -19.96 -3.85 -13.69
N ALA A 227 -18.74 -4.12 -14.16
CA ALA A 227 -18.07 -5.40 -13.94
C ALA A 227 -17.78 -5.67 -12.45
N SER A 228 -17.51 -4.64 -11.66
CA SER A 228 -17.33 -4.79 -10.21
C SER A 228 -18.62 -5.12 -9.49
N ILE A 229 -19.74 -4.50 -9.89
CA ILE A 229 -21.07 -4.80 -9.36
C ILE A 229 -21.44 -6.25 -9.66
N GLU A 230 -21.26 -6.71 -10.90
CA GLU A 230 -21.56 -8.09 -11.31
C GLU A 230 -20.73 -9.10 -10.49
N ARG A 231 -19.43 -8.85 -10.32
CA ARG A 231 -18.56 -9.71 -9.49
C ARG A 231 -19.01 -9.75 -8.03
N CYS A 232 -19.36 -8.60 -7.44
CA CYS A 232 -19.83 -8.53 -6.07
C CYS A 232 -21.16 -9.28 -5.87
N LEU A 233 -22.12 -9.11 -6.77
CA LEU A 233 -23.39 -9.81 -6.72
C LEU A 233 -23.21 -11.32 -6.86
N SER A 234 -22.40 -11.76 -7.84
CA SER A 234 -22.07 -13.17 -8.03
C SER A 234 -21.36 -13.76 -6.79
N ALA A 235 -20.46 -13.02 -6.15
CA ALA A 235 -19.80 -13.47 -4.93
C ALA A 235 -20.80 -13.65 -3.79
N VAL A 236 -21.71 -12.68 -3.59
CA VAL A 236 -22.78 -12.79 -2.58
C VAL A 236 -23.64 -14.02 -2.83
N ASP A 237 -24.09 -14.23 -4.06
CA ASP A 237 -24.92 -15.39 -4.42
C ASP A 237 -24.17 -16.72 -4.17
N THR A 238 -22.89 -16.79 -4.52
CA THR A 238 -22.06 -17.99 -4.32
C THR A 238 -21.91 -18.33 -2.85
N GLU A 239 -21.52 -17.36 -2.03
CA GLU A 239 -21.32 -17.58 -0.57
C GLU A 239 -22.62 -17.96 0.13
N PHE A 240 -23.73 -17.30 -0.20
CA PHE A 240 -25.02 -17.65 0.38
C PHE A 240 -25.53 -19.00 -0.12
N ALA A 241 -25.30 -19.38 -1.37
CA ALA A 241 -25.64 -20.70 -1.87
C ALA A 241 -24.89 -21.82 -1.12
N GLU A 242 -23.61 -21.59 -0.79
CA GLU A 242 -22.83 -22.55 0.01
C GLU A 242 -23.43 -22.72 1.42
N ILE A 243 -23.84 -21.64 2.08
CA ILE A 243 -24.48 -21.68 3.40
C ILE A 243 -25.81 -22.43 3.32
N ILE A 244 -26.64 -22.11 2.34
CA ILE A 244 -27.93 -22.80 2.11
C ILE A 244 -27.67 -24.29 1.88
N SER A 245 -26.68 -24.66 1.09
CA SER A 245 -26.30 -26.06 0.84
C SER A 245 -25.94 -26.80 2.15
N LYS A 246 -25.19 -26.14 3.06
CA LYS A 246 -24.87 -26.72 4.39
C LYS A 246 -26.10 -26.95 5.24
N ILE A 247 -27.04 -26.02 5.24
CA ILE A 247 -28.31 -26.12 5.96
C ILE A 247 -29.18 -27.27 5.38
N GLU A 248 -29.30 -27.34 4.05
CA GLU A 248 -30.06 -28.39 3.36
C GLU A 248 -29.45 -29.78 3.61
N ARG A 249 -28.13 -29.89 3.59
CA ARG A 249 -27.44 -31.12 3.96
C ARG A 249 -27.79 -31.56 5.36
N ARG A 250 -27.74 -30.62 6.34
CA ARG A 250 -28.12 -30.95 7.73
C ARG A 250 -29.58 -31.37 7.88
N ARG A 251 -30.49 -30.70 7.17
CA ARG A 251 -31.89 -31.08 7.07
C ARG A 251 -32.04 -32.51 6.57
N THR A 252 -31.37 -32.87 5.50
CA THR A 252 -31.40 -34.21 4.90
C THR A 252 -30.82 -35.27 5.84
N GLU A 253 -29.75 -34.99 6.54
CA GLU A 253 -29.16 -35.89 7.54
C GLU A 253 -30.16 -36.18 8.68
N LEU A 254 -30.84 -35.16 9.19
CA LEU A 254 -31.83 -35.31 10.24
C LEU A 254 -33.05 -36.09 9.77
N GLN A 255 -33.53 -35.84 8.56
CA GLN A 255 -34.62 -36.62 7.96
C GLN A 255 -34.22 -38.09 7.75
N ALA A 256 -32.99 -38.33 7.31
CA ALA A 256 -32.46 -39.68 7.17
C ALA A 256 -32.36 -40.41 8.53
N ALA A 257 -31.91 -39.69 9.56
CA ALA A 257 -31.84 -40.25 10.92
C ALA A 257 -33.21 -40.62 11.47
N VAL A 258 -34.24 -39.78 11.28
CA VAL A 258 -35.63 -40.11 11.66
C VAL A 258 -36.14 -41.32 10.88
N THR A 259 -35.88 -41.38 9.57
CA THR A 259 -36.31 -42.50 8.72
C THR A 259 -35.59 -43.79 9.09
N ALA A 260 -34.31 -43.74 9.46
CA ALA A 260 -33.55 -44.89 9.92
C ALA A 260 -34.12 -45.42 11.24
N ALA A 261 -34.30 -44.54 12.24
CA ALA A 261 -34.88 -44.92 13.52
C ALA A 261 -36.30 -45.47 13.38
N ALA A 262 -37.13 -44.89 12.48
CA ALA A 262 -38.44 -45.42 12.16
C ALA A 262 -38.39 -46.81 11.51
N ARG A 263 -37.48 -47.04 10.61
CA ARG A 263 -37.26 -48.34 9.92
C ARG A 263 -36.84 -49.42 10.92
N ASP A 264 -35.90 -49.09 11.80
CA ASP A 264 -35.40 -50.06 12.78
C ASP A 264 -36.52 -50.48 13.76
N LYS A 265 -37.27 -49.52 14.31
CA LYS A 265 -38.41 -49.78 15.15
C LYS A 265 -39.50 -50.57 14.44
N LYS A 266 -39.81 -50.20 13.18
CA LYS A 266 -40.81 -50.88 12.36
C LYS A 266 -40.38 -52.32 12.07
N HIS A 267 -39.11 -52.57 11.79
CA HIS A 267 -38.59 -53.93 11.56
C HIS A 267 -38.81 -54.82 12.77
N VAL A 268 -38.45 -54.35 13.99
CA VAL A 268 -38.65 -55.11 15.23
C VAL A 268 -40.13 -55.42 15.45
N LEU A 269 -41.04 -54.46 15.22
CA LEU A 269 -42.48 -54.67 15.37
C LEU A 269 -43.07 -55.59 14.30
N GLU A 270 -42.61 -55.51 13.06
CA GLU A 270 -43.03 -56.38 11.96
C GLU A 270 -42.56 -57.82 12.17
N GLU A 271 -41.31 -58.03 12.64
CA GLU A 271 -40.82 -59.36 13.03
C GLU A 271 -41.67 -59.95 14.17
N GLN A 272 -41.98 -59.14 15.20
CA GLN A 272 -42.85 -59.56 16.31
C GLN A 272 -44.25 -59.91 15.81
N HIS A 273 -44.82 -59.08 14.94
CA HIS A 273 -46.11 -59.32 14.33
C HIS A 273 -46.13 -60.62 13.52
N ALA A 274 -45.16 -60.88 12.73
CA ALA A 274 -44.99 -62.11 11.93
C ALA A 274 -44.93 -63.38 12.87
N LEU A 275 -44.13 -63.24 13.98
CA LEU A 275 -44.04 -64.32 14.96
C LEU A 275 -45.40 -64.59 15.65
N ILE A 276 -46.12 -63.54 16.05
CA ILE A 276 -47.45 -63.65 16.64
C ILE A 276 -48.41 -64.30 15.63
N GLU A 277 -48.42 -63.91 14.38
CA GLU A 277 -49.28 -64.46 13.35
C GLU A 277 -48.98 -65.95 13.07
N ALA A 278 -47.68 -66.32 13.06
CA ALA A 278 -47.23 -67.68 12.90
C ALA A 278 -47.69 -68.58 14.06
N GLU A 279 -47.51 -68.11 15.31
CA GLU A 279 -47.97 -68.86 16.48
C GLU A 279 -49.49 -68.92 16.53
N LYS A 280 -50.24 -67.86 16.19
CA LYS A 280 -51.72 -67.89 16.06
C LYS A 280 -52.18 -68.93 15.05
N ASN A 281 -51.59 -68.94 13.85
CA ASN A 281 -51.96 -69.92 12.81
C ASN A 281 -51.66 -71.36 13.23
N LYS A 282 -50.54 -71.58 13.94
CA LYS A 282 -50.18 -72.89 14.49
C LYS A 282 -51.22 -73.36 15.52
N VAL A 283 -51.59 -72.49 16.47
CA VAL A 283 -52.66 -72.79 17.46
C VAL A 283 -53.97 -73.04 16.77
N GLN A 284 -54.36 -72.27 15.73
CA GLN A 284 -55.57 -72.49 14.96
C GLN A 284 -55.59 -73.87 14.27
N GLN A 285 -54.50 -74.24 13.63
CA GLN A 285 -54.35 -75.57 12.99
C GLN A 285 -54.44 -76.74 14.02
N GLU A 286 -53.85 -76.58 15.19
CA GLU A 286 -53.93 -77.55 16.28
C GLU A 286 -55.37 -77.65 16.82
N CYS A 287 -56.09 -76.56 16.92
CA CYS A 287 -57.50 -76.51 17.34
C CYS A 287 -58.47 -77.16 16.31
N GLU A 288 -58.27 -76.89 15.02
CA GLU A 288 -59.05 -77.51 13.93
C GLU A 288 -58.96 -79.04 13.98
N GLY A 289 -57.78 -79.59 14.33
CA GLY A 289 -57.55 -81.01 14.46
C GLY A 289 -58.25 -81.64 15.72
N LEU A 290 -58.58 -80.80 16.74
CA LEU A 290 -59.20 -81.29 18.01
C LEU A 290 -60.64 -81.69 17.85
N GLN A 291 -61.44 -81.20 16.96
CA GLN A 291 -62.84 -81.46 16.75
C GLN A 291 -63.14 -82.91 16.30
N TYR A 292 -62.12 -83.62 15.82
CA TYR A 292 -62.30 -84.99 15.26
C TYR A 292 -61.55 -86.10 16.05
N GLN A 293 -61.02 -85.82 17.23
CA GLN A 293 -60.30 -86.82 18.03
C GLN A 293 -61.09 -87.35 19.21
N VAL A 294 -61.21 -88.69 19.31
CA VAL A 294 -62.06 -89.42 20.32
C VAL A 294 -61.20 -89.95 21.48
N GLU A 295 -59.88 -89.88 21.49
CA GLU A 295 -59.03 -90.44 22.59
C GLU A 295 -58.71 -89.38 23.64
N VAL A 296 -59.18 -89.58 24.86
CA VAL A 296 -58.97 -88.65 26.01
C VAL A 296 -57.50 -88.43 26.37
N ARG A 297 -56.66 -89.41 26.16
CA ARG A 297 -55.22 -89.31 26.48
C ARG A 297 -54.48 -88.28 25.56
N ASN A 298 -54.86 -88.20 24.32
CA ASN A 298 -54.31 -87.27 23.39
C ASN A 298 -54.81 -85.83 23.65
N ILE A 299 -56.03 -85.66 24.14
CA ILE A 299 -56.58 -84.36 24.50
C ILE A 299 -55.84 -83.75 25.66
N THR A 300 -55.56 -84.53 26.76
CA THR A 300 -54.83 -84.04 27.93
C THR A 300 -53.41 -83.57 27.59
N GLN A 301 -52.74 -84.33 26.74
CA GLN A 301 -51.38 -83.98 26.30
C GLN A 301 -51.35 -82.70 25.42
N ARG A 302 -52.40 -82.52 24.61
CA ARG A 302 -52.55 -81.30 23.79
C ARG A 302 -52.99 -80.10 24.61
N ILE A 303 -53.80 -80.26 25.65
CA ILE A 303 -54.13 -79.18 26.60
C ILE A 303 -52.86 -78.69 27.30
N GLY A 304 -51.94 -79.58 27.69
CA GLY A 304 -50.63 -79.16 28.20
C GLY A 304 -49.80 -78.37 27.25
N SER A 305 -49.74 -78.88 26.01
CA SER A 305 -49.01 -78.14 24.91
C SER A 305 -49.60 -76.75 24.63
N LEU A 306 -50.93 -76.64 24.63
CA LEU A 306 -51.63 -75.38 24.44
C LEU A 306 -51.43 -74.43 25.62
N SER A 307 -51.35 -74.96 26.86
CA SER A 307 -51.01 -74.12 28.03
C SER A 307 -49.60 -73.55 27.96
N ASP A 308 -48.61 -74.40 27.55
CA ASP A 308 -47.29 -73.93 27.36
C ASP A 308 -47.20 -72.85 26.21
N GLN A 309 -48.01 -73.04 25.18
CA GLN A 309 -48.10 -72.03 24.08
C GLN A 309 -48.81 -70.76 24.55
N LEU A 310 -49.79 -70.84 25.47
CA LEU A 310 -50.42 -69.65 26.05
C LEU A 310 -49.47 -68.84 26.89
N ASP A 311 -48.58 -69.49 27.65
CA ASP A 311 -47.53 -68.80 28.41
C ASP A 311 -46.53 -68.16 27.48
N ALA A 312 -46.14 -68.84 26.42
CA ALA A 312 -45.24 -68.26 25.38
C ALA A 312 -45.93 -67.09 24.64
N ALA A 313 -47.22 -67.19 24.33
CA ALA A 313 -48.02 -66.13 23.71
C ALA A 313 -48.14 -64.90 24.62
N THR A 314 -48.20 -65.08 25.93
CA THR A 314 -48.24 -63.99 26.90
C THR A 314 -46.98 -63.19 26.89
N ALA A 315 -45.85 -63.84 26.69
CA ALA A 315 -44.54 -63.14 26.53
C ALA A 315 -44.46 -62.35 25.23
N LEU A 316 -45.23 -62.65 24.20
CA LEU A 316 -45.25 -61.94 22.90
C LEU A 316 -46.32 -60.83 22.90
N SER A 317 -47.19 -60.70 23.94
CA SER A 317 -48.34 -59.76 23.94
C SER A 317 -47.93 -58.30 24.10
N GLU A 318 -46.76 -57.99 24.70
CA GLU A 318 -46.24 -56.64 24.82
C GLU A 318 -45.40 -56.28 23.58
N PRO A 319 -45.59 -55.08 22.94
CA PRO A 319 -44.79 -54.66 21.88
C PRO A 319 -43.31 -54.51 22.31
N LYS A 320 -42.39 -55.17 21.62
CA LYS A 320 -40.94 -55.15 21.89
C LYS A 320 -40.29 -53.78 21.64
N GLU A 321 -41.00 -52.92 20.92
CA GLU A 321 -40.53 -51.55 20.60
C GLU A 321 -41.71 -50.56 20.81
N ASN A 322 -41.35 -49.31 21.15
CA ASN A 322 -42.32 -48.23 21.34
C ASN A 322 -42.41 -47.33 20.11
N ALA A 323 -43.49 -46.58 19.95
CA ALA A 323 -43.73 -45.69 18.82
C ALA A 323 -43.09 -44.29 19.01
N PHE A 324 -42.30 -44.09 20.05
CA PHE A 324 -41.76 -42.78 20.35
C PHE A 324 -40.60 -42.41 19.41
N ILE A 325 -40.80 -41.39 18.58
CA ILE A 325 -39.81 -40.68 17.80
C ILE A 325 -40.15 -39.21 17.90
N THR A 326 -39.18 -38.38 18.35
CA THR A 326 -39.40 -36.96 18.44
C THR A 326 -38.18 -36.21 17.86
N PHE A 327 -38.44 -35.06 17.31
CA PHE A 327 -37.43 -34.13 16.89
C PHE A 327 -37.36 -32.96 17.88
N GLU A 328 -36.22 -32.77 18.53
CA GLU A 328 -36.00 -31.68 19.46
C GLU A 328 -35.14 -30.62 18.79
N PHE A 329 -35.64 -29.40 18.75
CA PHE A 329 -34.93 -28.24 18.26
C PHE A 329 -34.77 -27.20 19.36
N ASN A 330 -33.52 -26.83 19.67
CA ASN A 330 -33.23 -25.86 20.72
C ASN A 330 -33.41 -24.42 20.22
N HIS A 331 -34.66 -23.94 20.21
CA HIS A 331 -35.05 -22.64 19.68
C HIS A 331 -34.35 -21.46 20.36
N ASN A 332 -34.15 -21.51 21.67
CA ASN A 332 -33.77 -20.33 22.46
C ASN A 332 -32.29 -19.93 22.35
N ASN A 333 -31.42 -20.82 21.91
CA ASN A 333 -29.98 -20.53 21.82
C ASN A 333 -29.45 -20.65 20.38
N ALA A 334 -29.91 -21.64 19.61
CA ALA A 334 -29.41 -21.89 18.26
C ALA A 334 -29.92 -20.86 17.25
N LEU A 335 -31.16 -20.37 17.36
CA LEU A 335 -31.72 -19.37 16.46
C LEU A 335 -31.09 -17.99 16.69
N SER A 336 -30.93 -17.56 17.94
CA SER A 336 -30.30 -16.28 18.24
C SER A 336 -28.79 -16.23 17.80
N GLN A 337 -28.08 -17.33 18.02
CA GLN A 337 -26.70 -17.45 17.53
C GLN A 337 -26.64 -17.46 16.00
N LEU A 338 -27.59 -18.12 15.33
CA LEU A 338 -27.68 -18.11 13.88
C LEU A 338 -28.04 -16.72 13.33
N GLU A 339 -28.98 -16.01 13.95
CA GLU A 339 -29.33 -14.63 13.58
C GLU A 339 -28.14 -13.68 13.75
N GLU A 340 -27.41 -13.78 14.85
CA GLU A 340 -26.23 -13.00 15.09
C GLU A 340 -25.14 -13.30 14.04
N ALA A 341 -24.91 -14.58 13.73
CA ALA A 341 -24.00 -15.01 12.69
C ALA A 341 -24.41 -14.47 11.31
N LEU A 342 -25.69 -14.59 10.95
CA LEU A 342 -26.23 -14.10 9.67
C LEU A 342 -26.13 -12.58 9.53
N ASN A 343 -26.37 -11.82 10.59
CA ASN A 343 -26.25 -10.37 10.59
C ASN A 343 -24.80 -9.90 10.41
N ASN A 344 -23.85 -10.72 10.81
CA ASN A 344 -22.41 -10.46 10.65
C ASN A 344 -21.84 -11.03 9.35
N LEU A 345 -22.63 -11.78 8.56
CA LEU A 345 -22.21 -12.33 7.28
C LEU A 345 -22.14 -11.26 6.20
N GLY A 346 -20.91 -10.99 5.77
CA GLY A 346 -20.62 -10.12 4.65
C GLY A 346 -20.70 -8.62 4.98
N ARG A 347 -19.88 -7.85 4.29
CA ARG A 347 -19.82 -6.39 4.40
C ARG A 347 -19.59 -5.77 3.04
N VAL A 348 -20.46 -4.89 2.60
CA VAL A 348 -20.25 -4.08 1.41
C VAL A 348 -19.32 -2.92 1.77
N ARG A 349 -18.21 -2.81 1.08
CA ARG A 349 -17.27 -1.68 1.19
C ARG A 349 -17.33 -0.85 -0.08
N SER A 350 -17.36 0.46 0.07
CA SER A 350 -17.19 1.43 -1.01
C SER A 350 -16.21 2.51 -0.57
N SER A 351 -15.51 3.12 -1.51
CA SER A 351 -14.57 4.19 -1.23
C SER A 351 -14.91 5.45 -2.02
N THR A 352 -14.65 6.62 -1.42
CA THR A 352 -14.73 7.92 -2.06
C THR A 352 -13.35 8.44 -2.48
N THR A 353 -12.31 7.62 -2.38
CA THR A 353 -10.93 7.97 -2.73
C THR A 353 -10.81 8.29 -4.21
N LEU A 354 -10.19 9.43 -4.53
CA LEU A 354 -9.86 9.82 -5.89
C LEU A 354 -8.36 9.59 -6.17
N PRO A 355 -7.99 8.56 -6.92
CA PRO A 355 -6.59 8.18 -7.15
C PRO A 355 -5.71 9.32 -7.67
N GLY A 356 -6.18 10.09 -8.64
CA GLY A 356 -5.44 11.19 -9.24
C GLY A 356 -5.12 12.37 -8.31
N LEU A 357 -5.64 12.40 -7.09
CA LEU A 357 -5.30 13.38 -6.06
C LEU A 357 -4.47 12.77 -4.92
N CYS A 358 -4.43 11.44 -4.79
CA CYS A 358 -3.61 10.75 -3.79
C CYS A 358 -2.13 11.04 -4.02
N ARG A 359 -1.36 11.11 -2.94
CA ARG A 359 0.07 11.42 -2.97
C ARG A 359 0.87 10.32 -2.31
N ALA A 360 2.11 10.18 -2.76
CA ALA A 360 3.06 9.28 -2.13
C ALA A 360 4.37 10.01 -1.86
N ARG A 361 5.00 9.67 -0.74
CA ARG A 361 6.32 10.20 -0.37
C ARG A 361 7.14 9.13 0.34
N LEU A 362 8.42 9.13 0.10
CA LEU A 362 9.35 8.30 0.85
C LEU A 362 9.34 8.77 2.32
N LYS A 363 9.19 7.84 3.27
CA LYS A 363 9.16 8.14 4.71
C LYS A 363 10.54 8.60 5.20
N ASP A 364 11.56 7.80 4.86
CA ASP A 364 12.96 8.01 5.21
C ASP A 364 13.86 7.68 4.02
N PRO A 365 15.10 8.17 3.97
CA PRO A 365 16.05 7.78 2.93
C PRO A 365 16.16 6.26 2.80
N ALA A 366 16.11 5.76 1.58
CA ALA A 366 16.23 4.34 1.31
C ALA A 366 17.69 3.89 1.44
N ILE A 367 17.92 2.84 2.23
CA ILE A 367 19.24 2.28 2.49
C ILE A 367 19.22 0.82 2.07
N VAL A 368 20.29 0.39 1.40
CA VAL A 368 20.43 -0.99 0.90
C VAL A 368 20.25 -2.01 2.02
N LYS A 369 19.44 -3.04 1.75
CA LYS A 369 19.07 -4.13 2.67
C LYS A 369 18.29 -3.72 3.92
N LEU A 370 18.02 -2.44 4.14
CA LEU A 370 17.13 -1.98 5.21
C LEU A 370 15.70 -1.82 4.69
N GLN A 371 14.73 -2.03 5.58
CA GLN A 371 13.33 -1.82 5.26
C GLN A 371 13.07 -0.33 5.06
N ALA A 372 12.65 0.07 3.89
CA ALA A 372 12.19 1.40 3.57
C ALA A 372 10.67 1.41 3.44
N ALA A 373 10.06 2.57 3.65
CA ALA A 373 8.64 2.76 3.54
C ALA A 373 8.31 3.97 2.66
N VAL A 374 7.32 3.81 1.79
CA VAL A 374 6.65 4.91 1.10
C VAL A 374 5.29 5.08 1.72
N ILE A 375 4.99 6.27 2.21
CA ILE A 375 3.67 6.63 2.74
C ILE A 375 2.80 7.06 1.56
N VAL A 376 1.64 6.43 1.43
CA VAL A 376 0.58 6.79 0.48
C VAL A 376 -0.55 7.44 1.28
N GLU A 377 -0.86 8.69 0.96
CA GLU A 377 -1.94 9.45 1.58
C GLU A 377 -3.12 9.50 0.61
N THR A 378 -4.25 8.92 1.02
CA THR A 378 -5.46 8.90 0.20
C THR A 378 -6.36 10.09 0.51
N VAL A 379 -6.93 10.64 -0.53
CA VAL A 379 -7.83 11.81 -0.45
C VAL A 379 -9.12 11.57 -1.24
N ASP A 380 -10.17 12.26 -0.85
CA ASP A 380 -11.45 12.20 -1.54
C ASP A 380 -11.49 13.13 -2.78
N TYR A 381 -12.61 13.13 -3.46
CA TYR A 381 -12.88 13.99 -4.61
C TYR A 381 -12.73 15.50 -4.31
N HIS A 382 -12.92 15.93 -3.07
CA HIS A 382 -12.74 17.32 -2.65
C HIS A 382 -11.31 17.65 -2.23
N GLY A 383 -10.43 16.65 -2.17
CA GLY A 383 -9.05 16.78 -1.71
C GLY A 383 -8.88 16.70 -0.19
N HIS A 384 -9.92 16.27 0.55
CA HIS A 384 -9.81 16.07 1.97
C HIS A 384 -9.13 14.71 2.25
N PRO A 385 -8.22 14.63 3.25
CA PRO A 385 -7.63 13.38 3.65
C PRO A 385 -8.70 12.37 4.09
N ARG A 386 -8.52 11.12 3.69
CA ARG A 386 -9.35 10.02 4.16
C ARG A 386 -8.98 9.68 5.60
N ASN A 387 -9.93 9.21 6.36
CA ASN A 387 -9.74 8.76 7.75
C ASN A 387 -10.15 7.29 7.95
N VAL A 388 -10.33 6.56 6.86
CA VAL A 388 -10.74 5.15 6.86
C VAL A 388 -9.90 4.41 5.82
N GLY A 389 -9.39 3.26 6.20
CA GLY A 389 -8.66 2.36 5.32
C GLY A 389 -9.55 1.51 4.41
N GLY A 390 -8.95 0.50 3.79
CA GLY A 390 -9.63 -0.49 2.96
C GLY A 390 -9.64 -0.17 1.46
N ASP A 391 -8.87 0.82 1.01
CA ASP A 391 -8.65 1.08 -0.42
C ASP A 391 -7.70 0.02 -1.00
N LEU A 392 -7.97 -0.42 -2.22
CA LEU A 392 -7.10 -1.36 -2.92
C LEU A 392 -5.92 -0.62 -3.54
N ILE A 393 -4.76 -0.76 -2.90
CA ILE A 393 -3.49 -0.19 -3.40
C ILE A 393 -2.68 -1.28 -4.07
N THR A 394 -2.02 -0.94 -5.16
CA THR A 394 -1.05 -1.80 -5.84
C THR A 394 0.27 -1.06 -6.00
N ALA A 395 1.37 -1.78 -5.78
CA ALA A 395 2.72 -1.24 -5.85
C ALA A 395 3.61 -2.16 -6.70
N GLU A 396 4.37 -1.58 -7.62
CA GLU A 396 5.37 -2.27 -8.44
C GLU A 396 6.69 -1.52 -8.33
N LEU A 397 7.70 -2.14 -7.73
CA LEU A 397 9.03 -1.56 -7.55
C LEU A 397 10.02 -2.19 -8.52
N THR A 398 10.68 -1.38 -9.31
CA THR A 398 11.66 -1.80 -10.32
C THR A 398 12.91 -0.92 -10.29
N LEU A 399 14.02 -1.43 -10.84
CA LEU A 399 15.22 -0.61 -11.07
C LEU A 399 15.02 0.31 -12.27
N ALA A 400 15.48 1.57 -12.17
CA ALA A 400 15.36 2.55 -13.25
C ALA A 400 16.09 2.14 -14.52
N ASP A 401 17.22 1.44 -14.40
CA ASP A 401 18.06 1.02 -15.51
C ASP A 401 17.51 -0.20 -16.28
N SER A 402 16.53 -0.91 -15.73
CA SER A 402 15.94 -2.11 -16.35
C SER A 402 14.91 -1.80 -17.45
N ILE A 403 14.57 -0.53 -17.68
CA ILE A 403 13.58 -0.12 -18.70
C ILE A 403 14.08 -0.42 -20.14
N HIS A 404 15.39 -0.61 -20.36
CA HIS A 404 16.00 -0.83 -21.67
C HIS A 404 16.29 -2.31 -22.01
N SER A 405 15.99 -3.25 -21.11
CA SER A 405 16.16 -4.68 -21.36
C SER A 405 14.81 -5.39 -21.33
N GLU A 406 14.35 -5.82 -22.48
CA GLU A 406 13.07 -6.57 -22.67
C GLU A 406 13.02 -7.96 -22.00
N ASN A 407 14.09 -8.38 -21.32
CA ASN A 407 14.17 -9.68 -20.66
C ASN A 407 14.46 -9.50 -19.16
N GLN A 408 13.44 -9.79 -18.36
CA GLN A 408 13.44 -9.87 -16.88
C GLN A 408 13.55 -8.53 -16.13
N SER A 409 12.46 -7.78 -16.07
CA SER A 409 12.25 -6.86 -14.95
C SER A 409 11.92 -7.69 -13.70
N SER A 410 12.92 -8.01 -12.89
CA SER A 410 12.65 -8.57 -11.56
C SER A 410 11.98 -7.47 -10.72
N SER A 411 10.69 -7.59 -10.52
CA SER A 411 10.00 -6.75 -9.52
C SER A 411 10.55 -7.11 -8.15
N ILE A 412 10.79 -6.09 -7.35
CA ILE A 412 11.20 -6.25 -5.96
C ILE A 412 9.95 -6.41 -5.13
N ASP A 413 9.97 -7.36 -4.21
CA ASP A 413 8.83 -7.62 -3.33
C ASP A 413 8.47 -6.38 -2.50
N THR A 414 7.19 -6.06 -2.50
CA THR A 414 6.61 -4.96 -1.74
C THR A 414 5.47 -5.47 -0.87
N GLU A 415 5.41 -5.01 0.35
CA GLU A 415 4.31 -5.28 1.29
C GLU A 415 3.51 -3.99 1.52
N ILE A 416 2.19 -4.08 1.48
CA ILE A 416 1.31 -2.93 1.68
C ILE A 416 0.61 -3.09 3.03
N VAL A 417 0.84 -2.14 3.91
CA VAL A 417 0.23 -2.07 5.24
C VAL A 417 -0.81 -0.95 5.26
N ASP A 418 -2.04 -1.30 5.54
CA ASP A 418 -3.14 -0.34 5.77
C ASP A 418 -3.09 0.11 7.24
N LEU A 419 -2.96 1.41 7.48
CA LEU A 419 -2.97 1.99 8.83
C LEU A 419 -4.39 2.33 9.31
N GLU A 420 -5.42 1.93 8.58
CA GLU A 420 -6.86 2.10 8.89
C GLU A 420 -7.32 3.55 9.06
N ASN A 421 -6.48 4.52 8.74
CA ASN A 421 -6.73 5.95 8.87
C ASN A 421 -6.67 6.72 7.53
N GLY A 422 -6.72 5.99 6.40
CA GLY A 422 -6.60 6.55 5.05
C GLY A 422 -5.17 6.78 4.60
N THR A 423 -4.19 6.32 5.38
CA THR A 423 -2.78 6.25 4.97
C THR A 423 -2.32 4.81 4.89
N TYR A 424 -1.40 4.55 3.98
CA TYR A 424 -0.84 3.22 3.72
C TYR A 424 0.68 3.32 3.70
N GLU A 425 1.35 2.29 4.18
CA GLU A 425 2.79 2.15 4.05
C GLU A 425 3.11 1.04 3.05
N VAL A 426 3.89 1.38 2.03
CA VAL A 426 4.46 0.41 1.09
C VAL A 426 5.88 0.11 1.56
N LEU A 427 6.06 -1.08 2.11
CA LEU A 427 7.32 -1.55 2.67
C LEU A 427 8.10 -2.33 1.61
N PHE A 428 9.40 -2.11 1.55
CA PHE A 428 10.30 -2.81 0.63
C PHE A 428 11.75 -2.77 1.14
N ARG A 429 12.61 -3.61 0.55
CA ARG A 429 14.05 -3.64 0.87
C ARG A 429 14.87 -3.51 -0.42
N PRO A 430 15.54 -2.38 -0.65
CA PRO A 430 16.38 -2.21 -1.83
C PRO A 430 17.56 -3.21 -1.81
N PRO A 431 17.75 -4.05 -2.85
CA PRO A 431 18.85 -5.00 -2.88
C PRO A 431 20.21 -4.36 -3.20
N SER A 432 20.24 -3.21 -3.87
CA SER A 432 21.47 -2.53 -4.32
C SER A 432 21.35 -1.02 -4.23
N ALA A 433 22.50 -0.34 -4.22
CA ALA A 433 22.55 1.13 -4.34
C ALA A 433 22.31 1.52 -5.80
N SER A 434 21.08 1.90 -6.10
CA SER A 434 20.61 2.22 -7.45
C SER A 434 19.44 3.17 -7.39
N ARG A 435 19.05 3.68 -8.53
CA ARG A 435 17.81 4.44 -8.69
C ARG A 435 16.64 3.51 -8.93
N TYR A 436 15.57 3.73 -8.21
CA TYR A 436 14.36 2.91 -8.23
C TYR A 436 13.16 3.69 -8.77
N ILE A 437 12.24 2.95 -9.35
CA ILE A 437 10.96 3.44 -9.84
C ILE A 437 9.87 2.66 -9.10
N LEU A 438 9.05 3.37 -8.35
CA LEU A 438 7.87 2.81 -7.69
C LEU A 438 6.62 3.27 -8.42
N LYS A 439 5.91 2.33 -9.02
CA LYS A 439 4.62 2.54 -9.64
C LYS A 439 3.53 2.23 -8.61
N LEU A 440 2.71 3.21 -8.31
CA LEU A 440 1.63 3.13 -7.33
C LEU A 440 0.29 3.39 -8.02
N SER A 441 -0.68 2.53 -7.74
CA SER A 441 -2.05 2.70 -8.20
C SER A 441 -3.03 2.47 -7.07
N VAL A 442 -4.15 3.17 -7.11
CA VAL A 442 -5.30 2.95 -6.24
C VAL A 442 -6.48 2.59 -7.15
N PHE A 443 -7.13 1.45 -6.91
CA PHE A 443 -8.17 0.90 -7.79
C PHE A 443 -7.73 0.81 -9.26
N GLU A 444 -6.51 0.30 -9.51
CA GLU A 444 -5.88 0.17 -10.83
C GLU A 444 -5.66 1.51 -11.57
N ARG A 445 -5.81 2.64 -10.88
CA ARG A 445 -5.58 3.98 -11.43
C ARG A 445 -4.34 4.60 -10.80
N PRO A 446 -3.44 5.20 -11.59
CA PRO A 446 -2.23 5.81 -11.07
C PRO A 446 -2.55 6.99 -10.14
N ILE A 447 -1.74 7.15 -9.10
CA ILE A 447 -1.81 8.28 -8.19
C ILE A 447 -1.18 9.53 -8.80
N LYS A 448 -1.32 10.66 -8.12
CA LYS A 448 -0.61 11.89 -8.50
C LYS A 448 0.90 11.71 -8.41
N ASP A 449 1.63 12.35 -9.32
CA ASP A 449 3.11 12.30 -9.39
C ASP A 449 3.69 10.90 -9.66
N TYR A 450 2.95 10.07 -10.37
CA TYR A 450 3.33 8.74 -10.84
C TYR A 450 4.28 8.80 -12.06
N PRO A 451 5.32 7.96 -12.12
CA PRO A 451 5.86 7.12 -11.06
C PRO A 451 6.76 7.86 -10.06
N LEU A 452 6.88 7.35 -8.83
CA LEU A 452 7.79 7.88 -7.83
C LEU A 452 9.22 7.38 -8.06
N PHE A 453 10.18 8.31 -8.14
CA PHE A 453 11.61 8.01 -8.26
C PHE A 453 12.33 8.27 -6.95
N PHE A 454 13.23 7.37 -6.56
CA PHE A 454 14.11 7.57 -5.42
C PHE A 454 15.41 6.81 -5.59
N ASP A 455 16.44 7.24 -4.87
CA ASP A 455 17.76 6.61 -4.86
C ASP A 455 17.96 5.86 -3.54
N ALA A 456 18.50 4.64 -3.60
CA ALA A 456 18.95 3.90 -2.43
C ALA A 456 20.46 4.00 -2.30
N THR A 457 20.95 4.19 -1.07
CA THR A 457 22.37 4.37 -0.75
C THR A 457 22.90 3.22 0.10
N GLU A 458 24.20 2.92 -0.03
CA GLU A 458 24.88 1.97 0.85
C GLU A 458 25.23 2.55 2.22
N HIS A 459 25.28 3.88 2.29
CA HIS A 459 25.71 4.57 3.50
C HIS A 459 24.52 4.86 4.41
N ASN A 460 24.61 4.37 5.64
CA ASN A 460 23.63 4.61 6.69
C ASN A 460 24.17 5.68 7.64
N GLU A 461 23.72 6.91 7.47
CA GLU A 461 24.09 8.00 8.35
C GLU A 461 23.29 7.96 9.68
N PRO A 462 23.86 8.42 10.80
CA PRO A 462 23.14 8.48 12.05
C PRO A 462 21.95 9.44 11.94
N ILE A 463 20.80 8.99 12.40
CA ILE A 463 19.56 9.81 12.45
C ILE A 463 19.78 11.01 13.38
N LYS A 464 20.47 10.77 14.50
CA LYS A 464 20.77 11.79 15.50
C LYS A 464 22.14 11.53 16.15
N ILE A 465 22.84 12.61 16.43
CA ILE A 465 24.09 12.59 17.17
C ILE A 465 23.90 13.47 18.40
N TYR A 466 24.28 12.97 19.57
CA TYR A 466 24.22 13.71 20.80
C TYR A 466 25.55 13.67 21.55
N GLY A 467 25.99 14.81 21.98
CA GLY A 467 27.18 14.92 22.81
C GLY A 467 28.43 15.41 22.09
N ARG A 468 29.34 15.93 22.87
CA ARG A 468 30.70 16.33 22.55
C ARG A 468 31.55 16.21 23.79
N ARG A 469 32.85 16.35 23.69
CA ARG A 469 33.76 16.25 24.81
C ARG A 469 33.54 17.35 25.85
N GLY A 470 33.41 16.96 27.12
CA GLY A 470 33.28 17.88 28.28
C GLY A 470 32.54 17.28 29.45
N THR A 471 32.12 18.16 30.39
CA THR A 471 31.47 17.77 31.64
C THR A 471 30.04 18.29 31.78
N GLY A 472 29.60 19.12 30.85
CA GLY A 472 28.29 19.76 30.87
C GLY A 472 27.12 18.81 30.58
N LYS A 473 25.92 19.43 30.42
CA LYS A 473 24.68 18.73 30.15
C LYS A 473 24.76 17.94 28.84
N ASP A 474 25.25 18.56 27.78
CA ASP A 474 25.34 17.98 26.42
C ASP A 474 26.76 17.50 26.11
N GLU A 475 27.53 17.13 27.15
CA GLU A 475 28.92 16.77 27.00
C GLU A 475 29.22 15.44 27.70
N PHE A 476 30.19 14.69 27.14
CA PHE A 476 30.69 13.42 27.66
C PHE A 476 32.21 13.46 27.83
N HIS A 477 32.71 12.68 28.76
CA HIS A 477 34.11 12.41 28.87
C HIS A 477 34.36 10.91 28.99
N GLN A 478 34.86 10.34 27.92
CA GLN A 478 35.08 8.90 27.82
C GLN A 478 33.81 8.07 28.15
N PRO A 479 32.71 8.25 27.40
CA PRO A 479 31.56 7.36 27.53
C PRO A 479 31.95 5.95 27.06
N VAL A 480 31.61 4.89 27.80
CA VAL A 480 32.12 3.54 27.55
C VAL A 480 31.02 2.58 27.17
N ALA A 481 29.91 2.57 27.88
CA ALA A 481 28.85 1.58 27.72
C ALA A 481 27.48 2.24 27.74
N VAL A 482 26.49 1.54 27.21
CA VAL A 482 25.10 1.97 27.12
C VAL A 482 24.16 0.81 27.40
N ALA A 483 23.06 1.08 28.09
CA ALA A 483 21.96 0.15 28.26
C ALA A 483 20.64 0.87 28.05
N VAL A 484 19.58 0.15 27.64
CA VAL A 484 18.25 0.68 27.38
C VAL A 484 17.24 -0.11 28.20
N ASN A 485 16.30 0.56 28.84
CA ASN A 485 15.19 -0.09 29.52
C ASN A 485 13.99 -0.30 28.57
N ASP A 486 12.93 -0.94 29.08
CA ASP A 486 11.75 -1.27 28.27
C ASP A 486 10.95 -0.02 27.85
N ASP A 487 11.06 1.08 28.59
CA ASP A 487 10.45 2.38 28.24
C ASP A 487 11.25 3.14 27.16
N GLY A 488 12.35 2.58 26.66
CA GLY A 488 13.24 3.23 25.70
C GLY A 488 14.16 4.29 26.30
N MET A 489 14.28 4.37 27.64
CA MET A 489 15.23 5.27 28.29
C MET A 489 16.66 4.74 28.15
N ILE A 490 17.56 5.61 27.77
CA ILE A 490 18.96 5.30 27.42
C ILE A 490 19.87 5.73 28.60
N TYR A 491 20.57 4.75 29.15
CA TYR A 491 21.53 4.95 30.27
C TYR A 491 22.94 4.83 29.73
N ILE A 492 23.71 5.92 29.76
CA ILE A 492 25.05 5.99 29.22
C ILE A 492 26.06 6.15 30.37
N LEU A 493 27.00 5.23 30.42
CA LEU A 493 28.08 5.24 31.39
C LEU A 493 29.15 6.24 30.96
N ASP A 494 29.06 7.48 31.49
CA ASP A 494 29.99 8.59 31.28
C ASP A 494 31.16 8.49 32.24
N THR A 495 32.01 7.48 32.01
CA THR A 495 33.02 6.99 32.94
C THR A 495 34.02 8.06 33.32
N GLY A 496 34.50 8.88 32.40
CA GLY A 496 35.44 9.96 32.70
C GLY A 496 34.86 11.06 33.57
N ASN A 497 33.53 11.16 33.66
CA ASN A 497 32.82 12.06 34.55
C ASN A 497 32.25 11.39 35.82
N SER A 498 32.51 10.08 36.00
CA SER A 498 32.00 9.26 37.11
C SER A 498 30.48 9.36 37.32
N ARG A 499 29.72 9.30 36.25
CA ARG A 499 28.27 9.43 36.28
C ARG A 499 27.59 8.58 35.22
N ILE A 500 26.30 8.34 35.38
CA ILE A 500 25.43 7.84 34.31
C ILE A 500 24.61 9.00 33.80
N LYS A 501 24.56 9.19 32.48
CA LYS A 501 23.70 10.14 31.81
C LYS A 501 22.48 9.43 31.25
N VAL A 502 21.30 9.99 31.52
CA VAL A 502 20.02 9.41 31.03
C VAL A 502 19.44 10.29 29.96
N LEU A 503 19.13 9.67 28.81
CA LEU A 503 18.45 10.27 27.67
C LEU A 503 17.14 9.53 27.40
N ASN A 504 16.20 10.20 26.72
CA ASN A 504 15.04 9.52 26.15
C ASN A 504 15.39 8.88 24.79
N CYS A 505 14.41 8.20 24.16
CA CYS A 505 14.56 7.56 22.85
C CYS A 505 14.95 8.54 21.73
N ASP A 506 14.64 9.84 21.88
CA ASP A 506 14.99 10.90 20.94
C ASP A 506 16.34 11.56 21.23
N LEU A 507 17.16 10.95 22.08
CA LEU A 507 18.44 11.47 22.56
C LEU A 507 18.31 12.86 23.23
N GLU A 508 17.25 13.10 23.98
CA GLU A 508 17.09 14.31 24.78
C GLU A 508 17.47 14.04 26.21
N PHE A 509 18.24 14.96 26.78
CA PHE A 509 18.73 14.85 28.15
C PHE A 509 17.60 14.87 29.17
N GLN A 510 17.63 13.88 30.07
CA GLN A 510 16.68 13.76 31.17
C GLN A 510 17.35 14.16 32.52
N ARG A 511 18.40 13.43 32.89
CA ARG A 511 19.11 13.64 34.15
C ARG A 511 20.50 13.03 34.17
N HIS A 512 21.28 13.37 35.21
CA HIS A 512 22.47 12.62 35.60
C HIS A 512 22.14 11.76 36.82
N ILE A 513 22.81 10.60 36.91
CA ILE A 513 22.82 9.73 38.08
C ILE A 513 24.26 9.67 38.59
N THR A 514 24.45 9.90 39.88
CA THR A 514 25.73 9.77 40.55
C THR A 514 25.59 8.76 41.68
N ASN A 515 26.63 7.96 41.92
CA ASN A 515 26.65 6.96 42.99
C ASN A 515 28.11 6.66 43.36
N GLU A 516 28.36 6.23 44.59
CA GLU A 516 29.70 5.82 45.06
C GLU A 516 30.31 4.69 44.24
N GLY A 517 29.47 3.77 43.70
CA GLY A 517 29.90 2.70 42.80
C GLY A 517 30.48 3.18 41.48
N LEU A 518 30.19 4.43 41.05
CA LEU A 518 30.68 5.05 39.83
C LEU A 518 32.01 5.81 40.01
N GLU A 519 32.46 5.99 41.27
CA GLU A 519 33.66 6.73 41.55
C GLU A 519 34.94 6.08 41.00
N GLY A 520 35.96 6.90 40.82
CA GLY A 520 37.31 6.46 40.40
C GLY A 520 37.49 6.30 38.91
N ARG A 521 36.50 6.64 38.03
CA ARG A 521 36.57 6.58 36.56
C ARG A 521 36.94 5.18 36.05
N SER A 522 36.42 4.16 36.69
CA SER A 522 36.78 2.76 36.43
C SER A 522 35.59 1.82 36.19
N CYS A 523 34.39 2.37 36.02
CA CYS A 523 33.24 1.57 35.54
C CYS A 523 33.31 1.38 34.07
N THR A 524 33.06 0.14 33.59
CA THR A 524 33.23 -0.25 32.19
C THR A 524 32.00 -0.93 31.58
N GLY A 525 31.14 -1.53 32.37
CA GLY A 525 29.91 -2.18 31.91
C GLY A 525 28.69 -1.68 32.68
N ILE A 526 27.55 -1.66 31.98
CA ILE A 526 26.23 -1.28 32.49
C ILE A 526 25.17 -2.21 31.96
N GLY A 527 24.25 -2.63 32.83
CA GLY A 527 23.08 -3.45 32.51
C GLY A 527 21.84 -2.92 33.22
N ILE A 528 20.67 -3.31 32.78
CA ILE A 528 19.38 -2.98 33.39
C ILE A 528 18.75 -4.24 33.97
N SER A 529 18.51 -4.24 35.28
CA SER A 529 17.77 -5.27 35.99
C SER A 529 16.30 -4.88 36.17
N GLN A 530 15.49 -5.76 36.73
CA GLN A 530 14.11 -5.45 37.14
C GLN A 530 14.04 -4.39 38.25
N GLN A 531 15.08 -4.28 39.07
CA GLN A 531 15.13 -3.37 40.22
C GLN A 531 15.83 -2.04 39.91
N GLY A 532 16.67 -1.99 38.87
CA GLY A 532 17.37 -0.75 38.54
C GLY A 532 18.56 -0.95 37.59
N ILE A 533 19.63 -0.25 37.85
CA ILE A 533 20.82 -0.20 37.00
C ILE A 533 21.94 -0.97 37.68
N VAL A 534 22.58 -1.86 36.93
CA VAL A 534 23.72 -2.65 37.43
C VAL A 534 24.98 -2.18 36.73
N VAL A 535 26.03 -1.86 37.47
CA VAL A 535 27.33 -1.45 36.94
C VAL A 535 28.46 -2.33 37.47
N VAL A 536 29.48 -2.51 36.67
CA VAL A 536 30.71 -3.17 37.08
C VAL A 536 31.89 -2.21 37.10
N ASN A 537 32.64 -2.22 38.19
CA ASN A 537 33.86 -1.42 38.37
C ASN A 537 35.07 -2.36 38.40
N TRP A 538 35.89 -2.32 37.33
CA TRP A 538 37.02 -3.24 37.18
C TRP A 538 38.12 -3.04 38.24
N ARG A 539 38.30 -1.81 38.73
CA ARG A 539 39.36 -1.50 39.72
C ARG A 539 38.98 -1.96 41.12
N THR A 540 37.76 -1.72 41.54
CA THR A 540 37.26 -2.14 42.86
C THR A 540 36.78 -3.60 42.83
N ARG A 541 36.61 -4.20 41.65
CA ARG A 541 36.11 -5.56 41.43
C ARG A 541 34.72 -5.76 42.03
N LYS A 542 33.89 -4.70 42.02
CA LYS A 542 32.55 -4.73 42.58
C LYS A 542 31.53 -4.58 41.48
N VAL A 543 30.42 -5.27 41.66
CA VAL A 543 29.15 -5.06 40.94
C VAL A 543 28.25 -4.31 41.89
N THR A 544 27.70 -3.20 41.39
CA THR A 544 26.77 -2.36 42.18
C THR A 544 25.46 -2.24 41.44
N GLU A 545 24.37 -2.57 42.10
CA GLU A 545 23.00 -2.34 41.64
C GLU A 545 22.44 -1.11 42.36
N MET A 546 21.89 -0.18 41.57
CA MET A 546 21.35 1.09 42.09
C MET A 546 19.97 1.32 41.47
N SER A 547 19.15 2.07 42.19
CA SER A 547 17.85 2.54 41.73
C SER A 547 17.98 3.46 40.50
N SER A 548 16.90 3.73 39.82
CA SER A 548 16.84 4.71 38.74
C SER A 548 17.17 6.15 39.23
N LEU A 549 17.17 6.40 40.51
CA LEU A 549 17.55 7.68 41.13
C LEU A 549 19.02 7.73 41.56
N GLY A 550 19.69 6.57 41.61
CA GLY A 550 21.09 6.47 42.00
C GLY A 550 21.34 5.94 43.41
N ASP A 551 20.29 5.54 44.14
CA ASP A 551 20.47 4.96 45.48
C ASP A 551 20.96 3.52 45.34
N THR A 552 22.00 3.16 46.11
CA THR A 552 22.53 1.80 46.09
C THR A 552 21.53 0.81 46.69
N ILE A 553 21.12 -0.17 45.90
CA ILE A 553 20.25 -1.27 46.33
C ILE A 553 21.11 -2.36 46.93
N LYS A 554 22.16 -2.78 46.25
CA LYS A 554 23.12 -3.75 46.74
C LYS A 554 24.47 -3.64 46.01
N SER A 555 25.50 -4.20 46.62
CA SER A 555 26.82 -4.30 45.99
C SER A 555 27.48 -5.65 46.42
N PHE A 556 28.07 -6.34 45.48
CA PHE A 556 28.78 -7.56 45.72
C PHE A 556 30.10 -7.66 44.95
N SER A 557 30.98 -8.55 45.40
CA SER A 557 32.24 -8.86 44.76
C SER A 557 32.47 -10.39 44.85
N HIS A 558 33.23 -10.94 43.95
CA HIS A 558 33.57 -12.33 43.95
C HIS A 558 35.10 -12.52 44.04
N ASN A 559 35.56 -13.48 44.82
CA ASN A 559 37.01 -13.69 45.08
C ASN A 559 37.77 -14.05 43.77
N ALA A 560 37.10 -14.62 42.79
CA ALA A 560 37.70 -14.98 41.51
C ALA A 560 37.86 -13.79 40.57
N PHE A 561 37.23 -12.65 40.80
CA PHE A 561 37.37 -11.48 39.95
C PHE A 561 38.81 -10.98 39.91
N GLN A 562 39.33 -10.91 38.68
CA GLN A 562 40.64 -10.32 38.42
C GLN A 562 40.55 -9.01 37.66
N GLU A 563 39.82 -9.04 36.53
CA GLU A 563 39.61 -7.87 35.69
C GLU A 563 38.18 -7.91 35.06
N PRO A 564 37.14 -7.71 35.88
CA PRO A 564 35.77 -7.68 35.40
C PRO A 564 35.54 -6.44 34.55
N ILE A 565 35.19 -6.59 33.27
CA ILE A 565 35.18 -5.51 32.29
C ILE A 565 33.79 -5.15 31.72
N ASP A 566 32.89 -6.13 31.67
CA ASP A 566 31.55 -5.89 31.12
C ASP A 566 30.50 -6.70 31.87
N ILE A 567 29.25 -6.27 31.77
CA ILE A 567 28.11 -6.84 32.49
C ILE A 567 26.86 -6.89 31.62
N ALA A 568 26.15 -8.00 31.67
CA ALA A 568 24.83 -8.14 31.09
C ALA A 568 23.84 -8.68 32.14
N VAL A 569 22.58 -8.44 31.94
CA VAL A 569 21.50 -8.93 32.80
C VAL A 569 20.50 -9.72 31.96
N ASP A 570 20.29 -10.97 32.33
CA ASP A 570 19.16 -11.75 31.84
C ASP A 570 17.90 -11.35 32.60
N ARG A 571 17.04 -10.59 31.95
CA ARG A 571 15.81 -10.09 32.58
C ARG A 571 14.77 -11.15 32.85
N SER A 572 14.81 -12.27 32.11
CA SER A 572 13.84 -13.37 32.25
C SER A 572 14.06 -14.16 33.52
N TYR A 573 15.33 -14.40 33.88
CA TYR A 573 15.71 -15.18 35.07
C TYR A 573 16.33 -14.32 36.18
N GLY A 574 16.60 -13.03 35.91
CA GLY A 574 17.27 -12.14 36.85
C GLY A 574 18.75 -12.44 37.03
N HIS A 575 19.37 -13.17 36.12
CA HIS A 575 20.79 -13.53 36.23
C HIS A 575 21.69 -12.36 35.83
N ILE A 576 22.77 -12.17 36.55
CA ILE A 576 23.80 -11.17 36.29
C ILE A 576 25.04 -11.87 35.74
N LEU A 577 25.42 -11.53 34.52
CA LEU A 577 26.58 -12.06 33.83
C LEU A 577 27.71 -11.03 33.88
N VAL A 578 28.89 -11.45 34.36
CA VAL A 578 30.08 -10.60 34.48
C VAL A 578 31.23 -11.21 33.66
N ALA A 579 31.66 -10.48 32.64
CA ALA A 579 32.83 -10.86 31.85
C ALA A 579 34.11 -10.42 32.51
N ASP A 580 35.01 -11.38 32.77
CA ASP A 580 36.31 -11.15 33.43
C ASP A 580 37.49 -11.54 32.50
N ASN A 581 38.22 -10.52 32.08
CA ASN A 581 39.40 -10.72 31.22
C ASN A 581 40.54 -11.42 31.92
N GLY A 582 40.76 -11.16 33.20
CA GLY A 582 41.85 -11.75 33.96
C GLY A 582 41.67 -13.26 34.13
N GLN A 583 40.44 -13.74 34.18
CA GLN A 583 40.10 -15.16 34.20
C GLN A 583 39.74 -15.74 32.81
N SER A 584 39.56 -14.89 31.79
CA SER A 584 39.12 -15.29 30.46
C SER A 584 37.81 -16.08 30.48
N CYS A 585 36.83 -15.63 31.25
CA CYS A 585 35.55 -16.33 31.42
C CYS A 585 34.40 -15.32 31.70
N VAL A 586 33.18 -15.82 31.65
CA VAL A 586 31.98 -15.10 32.11
C VAL A 586 31.43 -15.81 33.33
N PHE A 587 31.30 -15.09 34.43
CA PHE A 587 30.64 -15.56 35.63
C PHE A 587 29.15 -15.24 35.60
N VAL A 588 28.31 -16.19 35.94
CA VAL A 588 26.86 -16.04 36.00
C VAL A 588 26.41 -16.11 37.44
N PHE A 589 25.75 -15.09 37.90
CA PHE A 589 25.24 -14.93 39.27
C PHE A 589 23.71 -14.91 39.24
N ASP A 590 23.10 -15.31 40.36
CA ASP A 590 21.68 -15.03 40.60
C ASP A 590 21.44 -13.55 40.99
N SER A 591 20.17 -13.20 41.18
CA SER A 591 19.77 -11.85 41.59
C SER A 591 20.39 -11.44 42.91
N ASP A 592 20.81 -12.34 43.77
CA ASP A 592 21.40 -12.04 45.08
C ASP A 592 22.94 -11.91 45.05
N GLY A 593 23.54 -12.08 43.88
CA GLY A 593 25.01 -12.05 43.70
C GLY A 593 25.72 -13.34 44.06
N LYS A 594 24.99 -14.46 44.17
CA LYS A 594 25.59 -15.78 44.37
C LYS A 594 25.91 -16.40 43.02
N ILE A 595 27.13 -16.96 42.90
CA ILE A 595 27.56 -17.60 41.67
C ILE A 595 26.71 -18.84 41.37
N LEU A 596 26.22 -18.94 40.14
CA LEU A 596 25.52 -20.10 39.63
C LEU A 596 26.46 -21.03 38.86
N PHE A 597 27.14 -20.50 37.86
CA PHE A 597 28.11 -21.22 37.05
C PHE A 597 29.05 -20.25 36.32
N GLN A 598 30.02 -20.82 35.59
CA GLN A 598 31.00 -20.08 34.80
C GLN A 598 30.98 -20.59 33.36
N VAL A 599 30.99 -19.63 32.41
CA VAL A 599 31.11 -19.92 30.96
C VAL A 599 32.52 -19.67 30.51
N GLY A 600 33.09 -20.65 29.83
CA GLY A 600 34.48 -20.63 29.38
C GLY A 600 35.49 -21.09 30.46
N LYS A 601 36.66 -21.44 29.98
CA LYS A 601 37.83 -21.83 30.80
C LYS A 601 39.03 -21.00 30.33
N ARG A 602 40.14 -21.00 31.07
CA ARG A 602 41.39 -20.38 30.61
C ARG A 602 41.68 -20.82 29.17
N SER A 603 41.82 -19.88 28.26
CA SER A 603 42.00 -20.04 26.80
C SER A 603 40.75 -20.18 25.95
N THR A 604 39.55 -20.19 26.50
CA THR A 604 38.34 -20.16 25.68
C THR A 604 38.22 -18.82 24.97
N PHE A 605 38.46 -17.73 25.69
CA PHE A 605 38.44 -16.37 25.15
C PHE A 605 39.87 -15.79 25.10
N LYS A 606 40.13 -14.95 24.09
CA LYS A 606 41.42 -14.24 24.00
C LYS A 606 41.40 -12.96 24.84
N LEU A 607 40.52 -12.05 24.50
CA LEU A 607 40.32 -10.79 25.21
C LEU A 607 38.85 -10.47 25.06
N ILE A 608 38.05 -10.69 26.10
CA ILE A 608 36.64 -10.42 26.07
C ILE A 608 36.44 -8.90 25.96
N THR A 609 35.57 -8.47 25.07
CA THR A 609 35.24 -7.06 24.88
C THR A 609 33.83 -6.72 25.30
N SER A 610 32.89 -7.68 25.17
CA SER A 610 31.49 -7.49 25.57
C SER A 610 30.78 -8.82 25.81
N VAL A 611 29.78 -8.79 26.65
CA VAL A 611 28.84 -9.89 26.89
C VAL A 611 27.40 -9.36 26.81
N THR A 612 26.52 -10.16 26.24
CA THR A 612 25.08 -9.84 26.18
C THR A 612 24.24 -11.12 26.26
N VAL A 613 22.93 -10.96 26.41
CA VAL A 613 21.98 -12.09 26.51
C VAL A 613 20.98 -12.03 25.37
N GLY A 614 20.71 -13.16 24.77
CA GLY A 614 19.70 -13.32 23.73
C GLY A 614 18.28 -13.50 24.29
N PRO A 615 17.26 -13.50 23.44
CA PRO A 615 15.85 -13.54 23.88
C PRO A 615 15.45 -14.83 24.60
N ASN A 616 16.12 -15.95 24.35
CA ASN A 616 15.87 -17.23 25.05
C ASN A 616 16.92 -17.52 26.14
N GLY A 617 17.67 -16.52 26.59
CA GLY A 617 18.71 -16.66 27.58
C GLY A 617 20.07 -17.12 27.04
N GLU A 618 20.27 -17.12 25.71
CA GLU A 618 21.57 -17.39 25.11
C GLU A 618 22.61 -16.38 25.61
N ILE A 619 23.79 -16.88 25.91
CA ILE A 619 24.93 -16.04 26.35
C ILE A 619 25.82 -15.78 25.14
N VAL A 620 25.91 -14.52 24.73
CA VAL A 620 26.70 -14.08 23.57
C VAL A 620 27.91 -13.30 24.04
N VAL A 621 29.10 -13.76 23.68
CA VAL A 621 30.37 -13.19 24.13
C VAL A 621 31.22 -12.78 22.93
N ALA A 622 31.74 -11.57 22.94
CA ALA A 622 32.69 -11.09 21.93
C ALA A 622 34.13 -11.09 22.45
N ASP A 623 35.02 -11.56 21.61
CA ASP A 623 36.46 -11.28 21.69
C ASP A 623 36.96 -10.83 20.28
N SER A 624 37.83 -11.53 19.60
CA SER A 624 38.13 -11.37 18.18
C SER A 624 37.03 -11.96 17.25
N ARG A 625 36.09 -12.65 17.82
CA ARG A 625 34.96 -13.40 17.22
C ARG A 625 33.74 -13.28 18.14
N ILE A 626 32.62 -13.75 17.71
CA ILE A 626 31.42 -13.87 18.55
C ILE A 626 31.20 -15.34 18.86
N GLN A 627 31.04 -15.69 20.12
CA GLN A 627 30.73 -17.03 20.59
C GLN A 627 29.39 -17.02 21.30
N VAL A 628 28.55 -18.01 20.98
CA VAL A 628 27.23 -18.18 21.54
C VAL A 628 27.18 -19.45 22.39
N PHE A 629 26.59 -19.30 23.56
CA PHE A 629 26.39 -20.40 24.52
C PHE A 629 24.89 -20.46 24.86
N SER A 630 24.44 -21.66 25.24
CA SER A 630 23.09 -21.84 25.77
C SER A 630 22.92 -21.11 27.12
N ALA A 631 21.67 -20.95 27.57
CA ALA A 631 21.34 -20.39 28.89
C ALA A 631 21.99 -21.17 30.06
N LYS A 632 22.46 -22.40 29.83
CA LYS A 632 23.17 -23.23 30.80
C LYS A 632 24.68 -23.12 30.70
N GLY A 633 25.19 -22.36 29.73
CA GLY A 633 26.64 -22.20 29.51
C GLY A 633 27.28 -23.20 28.59
N ASP A 634 26.50 -24.04 27.90
CA ASP A 634 27.04 -24.98 26.91
C ASP A 634 27.32 -24.26 25.60
N PHE A 635 28.47 -24.53 24.97
CA PHE A 635 28.84 -23.93 23.70
C PHE A 635 27.86 -24.33 22.60
N SER A 636 27.35 -23.37 21.85
CA SER A 636 26.41 -23.56 20.77
C SER A 636 27.04 -23.31 19.39
N GLU A 637 27.52 -22.10 19.15
CA GLU A 637 28.11 -21.73 17.87
C GLU A 637 29.21 -20.68 18.00
N GLU A 638 30.02 -20.57 16.95
CA GLU A 638 31.04 -19.55 16.81
C GLU A 638 30.85 -18.81 15.47
N ILE A 639 30.77 -17.51 15.55
CA ILE A 639 30.51 -16.64 14.39
C ILE A 639 31.80 -15.90 14.03
N TYR A 640 32.32 -16.23 12.85
CA TYR A 640 33.42 -15.51 12.24
C TYR A 640 32.91 -14.52 11.21
N SER A 641 33.40 -13.29 11.25
CA SER A 641 33.22 -12.40 10.12
C SER A 641 34.04 -12.89 8.93
N GLU A 642 33.44 -13.05 7.78
CA GLU A 642 34.12 -13.38 6.54
C GLU A 642 35.15 -12.30 6.23
N GLY A 643 36.40 -12.66 6.23
CA GLY A 643 37.55 -11.81 5.90
C GLY A 643 38.80 -12.23 6.64
N LYS A 644 39.94 -12.26 5.97
CA LYS A 644 41.27 -12.56 6.56
C LYS A 644 41.79 -11.43 7.49
N GLY A 645 40.90 -10.57 8.02
CA GLY A 645 41.25 -9.42 8.85
C GLY A 645 41.29 -9.75 10.34
N LYS A 646 42.24 -9.12 11.06
CA LYS A 646 42.37 -9.15 12.52
C LYS A 646 41.43 -8.14 13.19
N GLY A 647 40.16 -8.05 12.75
CA GLY A 647 39.18 -7.14 13.34
C GLY A 647 38.82 -7.55 14.77
N THR A 648 38.45 -6.58 15.58
CA THR A 648 37.98 -6.77 16.95
C THR A 648 36.55 -6.24 17.08
N TYR A 649 35.73 -6.93 17.87
CA TYR A 649 34.41 -6.43 18.26
C TYR A 649 34.58 -5.49 19.47
N GLY A 650 33.76 -4.46 19.56
CA GLY A 650 33.66 -3.55 20.72
C GLY A 650 32.48 -3.94 21.60
N GLY A 651 31.31 -3.39 21.36
CA GLY A 651 30.07 -3.68 22.08
C GLY A 651 29.20 -4.70 21.33
N LEU A 652 28.39 -5.44 22.09
CA LEU A 652 27.35 -6.34 21.59
C LEU A 652 25.98 -6.01 22.14
N ALA A 653 24.95 -6.23 21.35
CA ALA A 653 23.56 -6.28 21.78
C ALA A 653 22.82 -7.36 20.98
N VAL A 654 21.73 -7.88 21.51
CA VAL A 654 20.82 -8.79 20.80
C VAL A 654 19.42 -8.22 20.90
N ASP A 655 18.70 -8.23 19.79
CA ASP A 655 17.32 -7.76 19.77
C ASP A 655 16.31 -8.87 20.07
N SER A 656 15.02 -8.51 20.15
CA SER A 656 13.93 -9.45 20.45
C SER A 656 13.73 -10.54 19.38
N GLU A 657 14.21 -10.32 18.16
CA GLU A 657 14.14 -11.24 17.04
C GLU A 657 15.38 -12.18 16.96
N GLY A 658 16.31 -12.04 17.89
CA GLY A 658 17.56 -12.82 17.90
C GLY A 658 18.59 -12.33 16.88
N ARG A 659 18.57 -11.06 16.49
CA ARG A 659 19.65 -10.47 15.69
C ARG A 659 20.75 -9.95 16.60
N ILE A 660 21.99 -10.35 16.32
CA ILE A 660 23.17 -9.89 17.05
C ILE A 660 23.70 -8.63 16.38
N LEU A 661 23.82 -7.55 17.13
CA LEU A 661 24.40 -6.29 16.70
C LEU A 661 25.77 -6.15 17.35
N GLY A 662 26.81 -6.04 16.54
CA GLY A 662 28.18 -5.90 17.03
C GLY A 662 28.90 -4.73 16.40
N THR A 663 29.53 -3.89 17.22
CA THR A 663 30.46 -2.87 16.71
C THR A 663 31.79 -3.54 16.36
N ARG A 664 32.27 -3.38 15.13
CA ARG A 664 33.49 -3.99 14.64
C ARG A 664 34.50 -2.96 14.17
N THR A 665 35.73 -3.13 14.56
CA THR A 665 36.85 -2.31 14.09
C THR A 665 37.89 -3.17 13.39
N ASP A 666 38.19 -2.90 12.12
CA ASP A 666 39.25 -3.52 11.34
C ASP A 666 40.07 -2.45 10.62
N LYS A 667 41.39 -2.49 10.78
CA LYS A 667 42.34 -1.54 10.15
C LYS A 667 41.94 -0.06 10.27
N GLY A 668 41.37 0.30 11.42
CA GLY A 668 40.95 1.68 11.70
C GLY A 668 39.59 2.09 11.12
N ARG A 669 38.90 1.21 10.39
CA ARG A 669 37.50 1.38 10.00
C ARG A 669 36.62 0.72 11.04
N SER A 670 35.65 1.48 11.55
CA SER A 670 34.66 0.98 12.51
C SER A 670 33.29 0.96 11.87
N ILE A 671 32.62 -0.17 11.94
CA ILE A 671 31.28 -0.42 11.40
C ILE A 671 30.43 -1.12 12.45
N ILE A 672 29.11 -1.17 12.22
CA ILE A 672 28.20 -2.02 13.00
C ILE A 672 27.76 -3.15 12.08
N GLN A 673 27.89 -4.38 12.54
CA GLN A 673 27.39 -5.57 11.84
C GLN A 673 26.13 -6.07 12.51
N VAL A 674 25.12 -6.39 11.72
CA VAL A 674 23.90 -7.09 12.15
C VAL A 674 23.98 -8.51 11.63
N LEU A 675 23.95 -9.48 12.53
CA LEU A 675 24.15 -10.89 12.27
C LEU A 675 22.93 -11.68 12.72
N LYS A 676 22.70 -12.85 12.14
CA LYS A 676 21.62 -13.74 12.56
C LYS A 676 22.15 -14.72 13.62
N LEU A 677 21.47 -14.80 14.77
CA LEU A 677 21.69 -15.87 15.75
C LEU A 677 21.27 -17.22 15.13
N GLY A 678 22.08 -18.25 15.29
CA GLY A 678 21.81 -19.56 14.68
C GLY A 678 22.14 -19.61 13.18
N GLY A 679 23.39 -19.30 12.82
CA GLY A 679 23.90 -19.40 11.45
C GLY A 679 24.95 -18.37 11.07
N GLY A 680 25.13 -17.32 11.87
CA GLY A 680 26.23 -16.36 11.76
C GLY A 680 26.27 -15.50 10.49
N ASN A 681 25.22 -15.53 9.66
CA ASN A 681 25.17 -14.75 8.42
C ASN A 681 25.08 -13.27 8.72
N ILE A 682 25.87 -12.45 8.01
CA ILE A 682 25.78 -11.00 8.05
C ILE A 682 24.49 -10.59 7.27
N LEU A 683 23.55 -10.01 7.99
CA LEU A 683 22.31 -9.50 7.41
C LEU A 683 22.52 -8.13 6.77
N THR A 684 23.18 -7.22 7.49
CA THR A 684 23.52 -5.89 7.00
C THR A 684 24.74 -5.31 7.75
N GLU A 685 25.37 -4.30 7.15
CA GLU A 685 26.45 -3.51 7.75
C GLU A 685 26.06 -2.04 7.75
N ILE A 686 26.32 -1.36 8.85
CA ILE A 686 26.09 0.07 8.99
C ILE A 686 27.44 0.77 8.96
N ASP A 687 27.69 1.54 7.92
CA ASP A 687 28.86 2.37 7.72
C ASP A 687 28.45 3.78 7.33
N SER A 688 28.79 4.77 8.14
CA SER A 688 28.52 6.17 7.85
C SER A 688 29.60 6.76 6.97
N HIS A 689 29.25 7.50 5.94
CA HIS A 689 30.19 8.19 5.08
C HIS A 689 30.69 9.50 5.71
N SER A 690 29.77 10.34 6.18
CA SER A 690 30.08 11.67 6.72
C SER A 690 30.34 11.65 8.22
N SER A 691 29.68 10.74 8.96
CA SER A 691 29.75 10.66 10.44
C SER A 691 30.39 9.37 10.91
N LYS A 692 31.63 9.11 10.50
CA LYS A 692 32.34 7.87 10.80
C LYS A 692 32.43 7.58 12.30
N LEU A 693 32.28 6.30 12.65
CA LEU A 693 32.52 5.81 14.00
C LEU A 693 34.02 5.81 14.31
N ARG A 694 34.38 6.19 15.53
CA ARG A 694 35.76 6.22 16.00
C ARG A 694 35.87 5.53 17.36
N ARG A 695 36.26 4.28 17.39
CA ARG A 695 36.31 3.43 18.58
C ARG A 695 34.92 3.24 19.26
N PRO A 696 33.91 2.73 18.54
CA PRO A 696 32.64 2.41 19.18
C PRO A 696 32.83 1.35 20.27
N SER A 697 32.34 1.60 21.46
CA SER A 697 32.59 0.74 22.64
C SER A 697 31.34 0.05 23.15
N GLY A 698 30.20 0.72 23.16
CA GLY A 698 28.92 0.18 23.62
C GLY A 698 27.85 0.30 22.55
N ILE A 699 26.93 -0.63 22.53
CA ILE A 699 25.76 -0.65 21.62
C ILE A 699 24.55 -1.17 22.40
N ALA A 700 23.39 -0.58 22.15
CA ALA A 700 22.11 -1.06 22.70
C ALA A 700 21.00 -0.88 21.67
N VAL A 701 19.98 -1.73 21.72
CA VAL A 701 18.82 -1.72 20.85
C VAL A 701 17.69 -0.93 21.49
N LEU A 702 17.01 -0.11 20.70
CA LEU A 702 15.78 0.59 21.06
C LEU A 702 14.55 -0.22 20.57
N PRO A 703 13.38 -0.06 21.22
CA PRO A 703 12.17 -0.80 20.84
C PRO A 703 11.67 -0.55 19.42
N ASP A 704 12.09 0.56 18.78
CA ASP A 704 11.60 1.05 17.49
C ASP A 704 12.47 0.62 16.28
N ASN A 705 13.19 -0.48 16.34
CA ASN A 705 14.16 -0.94 15.33
C ASN A 705 15.32 0.04 15.09
N HIS A 706 15.64 0.84 16.08
CA HIS A 706 16.82 1.68 16.12
C HIS A 706 17.84 1.13 17.10
N LEU A 707 19.06 1.57 16.96
CA LEU A 707 20.13 1.29 17.88
C LEU A 707 20.84 2.57 18.30
N VAL A 708 21.45 2.53 19.44
CA VAL A 708 22.35 3.59 19.93
C VAL A 708 23.74 3.01 20.12
N VAL A 709 24.74 3.79 19.69
CA VAL A 709 26.16 3.43 19.81
C VAL A 709 26.89 4.50 20.58
N VAL A 710 27.69 4.07 21.52
CA VAL A 710 28.68 4.91 22.21
C VAL A 710 29.90 5.03 21.34
N ASP A 711 30.15 6.19 20.79
CA ASP A 711 31.34 6.48 19.98
C ASP A 711 32.42 7.13 20.85
N LEU A 712 33.11 6.29 21.60
CA LEU A 712 34.12 6.68 22.60
C LEU A 712 35.19 7.63 22.01
N GLY A 713 35.62 7.41 20.78
CA GLY A 713 36.66 8.23 20.15
C GLY A 713 36.18 9.61 19.73
N ASN A 714 34.86 9.83 19.65
CA ASN A 714 34.24 11.10 19.34
C ASN A 714 33.52 11.73 20.54
N ASP A 715 33.55 11.11 21.72
CA ASP A 715 32.85 11.55 22.93
C ASP A 715 31.35 11.86 22.67
N CYS A 716 30.67 11.00 21.92
CA CYS A 716 29.26 11.20 21.54
C CYS A 716 28.48 9.88 21.47
N ILE A 717 27.17 10.02 21.37
CA ILE A 717 26.21 8.92 21.15
C ILE A 717 25.61 9.13 19.76
N LYS A 718 25.46 8.05 19.00
CA LYS A 718 24.85 8.06 17.66
C LYS A 718 23.68 7.09 17.59
N LYS A 719 22.53 7.57 17.08
CA LYS A 719 21.34 6.76 16.84
C LYS A 719 21.26 6.38 15.37
N TYR A 720 21.05 5.11 15.09
CA TYR A 720 20.89 4.57 13.73
C TYR A 720 19.63 3.74 13.60
N ARG A 721 19.09 3.67 12.40
CA ARG A 721 18.16 2.63 12.01
C ARG A 721 18.95 1.41 11.55
N TYR A 722 18.58 0.21 12.00
CA TYR A 722 19.36 -0.99 11.67
C TYR A 722 18.53 -2.10 11.00
N TRP A 723 17.19 -2.00 11.09
CA TRP A 723 16.33 -3.02 10.51
C TRP A 723 15.04 -2.45 9.89
#